data_41b8188cc2243036255d2ad4b8aff8a7
#
_entry.id   41b8188cc2243036255d2ad4b8aff8a7
#
_cell.length_a   1.000
_cell.length_b   1.000
_cell.length_c   1.000
_cell.angle_alpha   90.00
_cell.angle_beta   90.00
_cell.angle_gamma   90.00
#
_symmetry.space_group_name_H-M   'P 1'
#
loop_
_entity.id
_entity.type
_entity.pdbx_description
1 polymer ?
#
loop_
_entity_poly.entity_id
_entity_poly.type
_entity_poly.pdbx_seq_one_letter_code
_entity_poly.pdbx_strand_id
1 'polypeptide(L)'
;MDKQQIANLLRIQHASRTDKLVVFVGAGVSQNSGIPTWNNLICSMMEELPSELSKENDVLKLAQMYKDSRGHKEYMDKIKNVLLYNKAVPNPLHKSIIALNPCHIITTNYDDLVEQELANEFKQYDIIREDKDIPQMEKQHCLVKMHGDYATDNIVLTEKDYFDYKNNFPLIRAFVQSLFASKLVLFVGFSFADLNLKMIMNELQNILSEDMQRAYLLSYDTPDDITKKYFEEKGVNILHFSEEELDSINGAAYPSNTLSGIGQYTDKTLHAIKNYSAISKEDLVLYLYERIKPYLSELKTFGDGLRCFFPEPEKMYWNTHSEGLQTGLEYFKKMAKELKTNQAKRNFLIKHPTINVRQLLQIAYYNYLYKIDGIEIIDNNYLQNIDKYIGCSTQYYIHCFDSVNVNKKLRSLRTRQNTYTIEDLELPYALYLLGDYREAYRIYAKLLPLYWERQRYILYFICRYNLWSIRHGVYFQLVLSNEYDVDKEIELATSESLETILGNLPLDAEIKRIFQDLISFRSIGSHALSTEHLREEIYQQRKSAEKGGCSINSNIVRLMSLYERESMFSWANYIICDNNSYFKSICENNAIGILNSFATPSATMFGGLGRCTKITSLDNNMLKSLIFSIETKRLKAIFKGYEIRSLKIDNDGIEYINLCLSGLAEEQILAFREEDCLYNPLRNLLLLVSKSKEEKINKEDLYKVLIKYQSQNHSRQFDKILIEEILENYSPDEASAKALLWKLLCTTSDYQEYAQCIFNIVKILHDANITYDDFGFDKLQNKENIVTEISFIYSIVTDELRNEIREFSLSRIGNLYDFIYFIKHNEIENFPVERFEVLLEKDKNELRDETLFLLAEIRKDSHYEHLYSYIDELAKENDCLQFYLSPFDYPKPQMVKIDWLLDFNDEIRTKLFKNDIYKDTLKRFILDGNISKSDKKYLMKYL
;
A
#
# COMPACT_ATOMS: atom_id res chain seq x y z
N MET A 1 16.33 8.96 -21.78
CA MET A 1 17.34 7.87 -21.98
C MET A 1 16.83 6.85 -22.97
N ASP A 2 17.66 6.41 -23.89
CA ASP A 2 17.32 5.33 -24.80
C ASP A 2 17.48 3.94 -24.13
N LYS A 3 16.90 2.88 -24.76
CA LYS A 3 16.97 1.51 -24.23
C LYS A 3 18.39 0.98 -24.07
N GLN A 4 19.32 1.42 -24.91
CA GLN A 4 20.72 0.97 -24.86
C GLN A 4 21.46 1.58 -23.68
N GLN A 5 21.27 2.88 -23.42
CA GLN A 5 21.82 3.56 -22.23
C GLN A 5 21.30 2.92 -20.94
N ILE A 6 19.99 2.62 -20.87
CA ILE A 6 19.39 1.91 -19.73
C ILE A 6 20.05 0.54 -19.53
N ALA A 7 20.19 -0.24 -20.60
CA ALA A 7 20.83 -1.55 -20.54
C ALA A 7 22.30 -1.47 -20.05
N ASN A 8 23.02 -0.47 -20.50
CA ASN A 8 24.41 -0.24 -20.10
C ASN A 8 24.52 0.11 -18.60
N LEU A 9 23.67 1.01 -18.10
CA LEU A 9 23.60 1.34 -16.66
C LEU A 9 23.32 0.10 -15.80
N LEU A 10 22.33 -0.70 -16.22
CA LEU A 10 21.97 -1.92 -15.49
C LEU A 10 23.11 -2.95 -15.47
N ARG A 11 23.86 -3.07 -16.56
CA ARG A 11 25.02 -3.96 -16.62
C ARG A 11 26.10 -3.52 -15.64
N ILE A 12 26.39 -2.20 -15.58
CA ILE A 12 27.38 -1.66 -14.63
C ILE A 12 26.94 -1.87 -13.20
N GLN A 13 25.65 -1.58 -12.90
CA GLN A 13 25.10 -1.85 -11.57
C GLN A 13 25.15 -3.34 -11.21
N HIS A 14 24.83 -4.21 -12.15
CA HIS A 14 24.91 -5.65 -11.94
C HIS A 14 26.36 -6.07 -11.64
N ALA A 15 27.33 -5.56 -12.38
CA ALA A 15 28.75 -5.84 -12.16
C ALA A 15 29.19 -5.35 -10.77
N SER A 16 28.79 -4.15 -10.35
CA SER A 16 29.04 -3.63 -9.00
C SER A 16 28.48 -4.56 -7.91
N ARG A 17 27.26 -5.06 -8.09
CA ARG A 17 26.55 -5.92 -7.12
C ARG A 17 27.09 -7.36 -7.06
N THR A 18 27.70 -7.82 -8.16
CA THR A 18 28.20 -9.21 -8.29
C THR A 18 29.70 -9.32 -8.13
N ASP A 19 30.35 -8.27 -7.64
CA ASP A 19 31.81 -8.21 -7.45
C ASP A 19 32.60 -8.41 -8.75
N LYS A 20 32.06 -7.81 -9.84
CA LYS A 20 32.64 -7.88 -11.17
C LYS A 20 32.97 -6.52 -11.78
N LEU A 21 32.75 -5.42 -11.03
CA LEU A 21 33.07 -4.08 -11.52
C LEU A 21 34.52 -3.73 -11.23
N VAL A 22 35.29 -3.42 -12.24
CA VAL A 22 36.60 -2.78 -12.16
C VAL A 22 36.43 -1.33 -12.59
N VAL A 23 36.95 -0.38 -11.79
CA VAL A 23 36.98 1.02 -12.18
C VAL A 23 38.40 1.38 -12.59
N PHE A 24 38.53 1.89 -13.81
CA PHE A 24 39.79 2.42 -14.31
C PHE A 24 39.81 3.93 -14.13
N VAL A 25 40.70 4.43 -13.27
CA VAL A 25 40.79 5.84 -12.90
C VAL A 25 41.88 6.51 -13.70
N GLY A 26 41.54 7.56 -14.46
CA GLY A 26 42.47 8.36 -15.20
C GLY A 26 42.79 9.71 -14.55
N ALA A 27 43.74 10.45 -15.14
CA ALA A 27 44.24 11.73 -14.65
C ALA A 27 43.14 12.82 -14.51
N GLY A 28 42.06 12.74 -15.29
CA GLY A 28 40.95 13.66 -15.21
C GLY A 28 40.24 13.66 -13.84
N VAL A 29 40.33 12.59 -13.08
CA VAL A 29 39.80 12.54 -11.71
C VAL A 29 40.68 13.39 -10.77
N SER A 30 41.98 13.22 -10.83
CA SER A 30 42.97 13.91 -9.96
C SER A 30 43.11 15.41 -10.31
N GLN A 31 42.76 15.79 -11.53
CA GLN A 31 42.75 17.19 -11.96
C GLN A 31 41.86 18.07 -11.09
N ASN A 32 40.74 17.51 -10.60
CA ASN A 32 39.81 18.21 -9.67
C ASN A 32 40.41 18.38 -8.26
N SER A 33 41.55 17.76 -7.95
CA SER A 33 42.33 17.97 -6.72
C SER A 33 43.49 18.96 -6.96
N GLY A 34 43.51 19.64 -8.10
CA GLY A 34 44.54 20.62 -8.46
C GLY A 34 45.81 20.02 -9.06
N ILE A 35 45.85 18.70 -9.31
CA ILE A 35 46.99 18.05 -9.96
C ILE A 35 46.99 18.42 -11.44
N PRO A 36 48.10 18.97 -11.98
CA PRO A 36 48.22 19.32 -13.38
C PRO A 36 48.09 18.09 -14.30
N THR A 37 47.65 18.37 -15.54
CA THR A 37 47.57 17.33 -16.55
C THR A 37 48.94 16.83 -16.97
N TRP A 38 49.00 15.66 -17.58
CA TRP A 38 50.19 15.14 -18.23
C TRP A 38 50.86 16.15 -19.17
N ASN A 39 50.08 16.82 -20.03
CA ASN A 39 50.63 17.82 -20.93
C ASN A 39 51.30 18.98 -20.18
N ASN A 40 50.75 19.42 -19.06
CA ASN A 40 51.35 20.47 -18.25
C ASN A 40 52.67 20.02 -17.61
N LEU A 41 52.78 18.74 -17.19
CA LEU A 41 54.03 18.15 -16.69
C LEU A 41 55.10 18.18 -17.78
N ILE A 42 54.79 17.73 -19.00
CA ILE A 42 55.70 17.73 -20.11
C ILE A 42 56.08 19.15 -20.53
N CYS A 43 55.12 20.08 -20.61
CA CYS A 43 55.41 21.50 -20.86
C CYS A 43 56.41 22.07 -19.82
N SER A 44 56.21 21.75 -18.53
CA SER A 44 57.11 22.18 -17.48
C SER A 44 58.54 21.58 -17.59
N MET A 45 58.68 20.36 -18.13
CA MET A 45 59.95 19.74 -18.47
C MET A 45 60.64 20.41 -19.69
N MET A 46 59.82 20.74 -20.70
CA MET A 46 60.24 21.41 -21.90
C MET A 46 60.81 22.81 -21.64
N GLU A 47 60.29 23.57 -20.69
CA GLU A 47 60.76 24.89 -20.29
C GLU A 47 62.22 24.86 -19.84
N GLU A 48 62.73 23.73 -19.37
CA GLU A 48 64.05 23.51 -18.88
C GLU A 48 64.99 22.85 -19.92
N LEU A 49 64.45 22.50 -21.08
CA LEU A 49 65.23 21.92 -22.18
C LEU A 49 65.56 23.00 -23.22
N PRO A 50 66.57 22.77 -24.08
CA PRO A 50 66.92 23.72 -25.14
C PRO A 50 65.73 24.03 -26.04
N SER A 51 65.59 25.30 -26.40
CA SER A 51 64.44 25.81 -27.21
C SER A 51 64.36 25.18 -28.60
N GLU A 52 65.36 24.55 -29.12
CA GLU A 52 65.39 23.79 -30.38
C GLU A 52 64.46 22.56 -30.33
N LEU A 53 64.19 22.04 -29.16
CA LEU A 53 63.33 20.88 -28.95
C LEU A 53 61.81 21.26 -28.84
N SER A 54 61.52 22.55 -28.90
CA SER A 54 60.10 23.02 -28.83
C SER A 54 59.25 22.58 -30.03
N LYS A 55 59.86 22.03 -31.08
CA LYS A 55 59.10 21.46 -32.23
C LYS A 55 58.85 19.98 -32.16
N GLU A 56 59.35 19.30 -31.12
CA GLU A 56 59.05 17.89 -30.90
C GLU A 56 57.62 17.73 -30.30
N ASN A 57 56.85 16.88 -30.90
CA ASN A 57 55.49 16.62 -30.48
C ASN A 57 55.33 15.30 -29.72
N ASP A 58 56.33 14.46 -29.71
CA ASP A 58 56.29 13.18 -29.00
C ASP A 58 56.64 13.39 -27.53
N VAL A 59 55.59 13.37 -26.71
CA VAL A 59 55.64 13.62 -25.27
C VAL A 59 56.46 12.56 -24.52
N LEU A 60 56.49 11.30 -24.97
CA LEU A 60 57.26 10.22 -24.37
C LEU A 60 58.76 10.41 -24.60
N LYS A 61 59.12 10.81 -25.83
CA LYS A 61 60.47 11.14 -26.22
C LYS A 61 61.00 12.38 -25.49
N LEU A 62 60.15 13.39 -25.31
CA LEU A 62 60.50 14.57 -24.53
C LEU A 62 60.80 14.24 -23.07
N ALA A 63 60.00 13.42 -22.45
CA ALA A 63 60.20 12.91 -21.09
C ALA A 63 61.57 12.11 -20.98
N GLN A 64 61.88 11.32 -22.03
CA GLN A 64 63.09 10.56 -22.09
C GLN A 64 64.33 11.51 -22.17
N MET A 65 64.23 12.47 -23.07
CA MET A 65 65.33 13.47 -23.23
C MET A 65 65.54 14.29 -21.96
N TYR A 66 64.48 14.65 -21.24
CA TYR A 66 64.60 15.34 -19.94
C TYR A 66 65.33 14.46 -18.93
N LYS A 67 64.93 13.20 -18.77
CA LYS A 67 65.53 12.21 -17.87
C LYS A 67 66.99 11.97 -18.20
N ASP A 68 67.29 11.85 -19.48
CA ASP A 68 68.68 11.62 -19.96
C ASP A 68 69.59 12.86 -19.72
N SER A 69 69.05 14.06 -19.85
CA SER A 69 69.81 15.30 -19.69
C SER A 69 70.06 15.71 -18.24
N ARG A 70 69.01 15.42 -17.33
CA ARG A 70 69.05 15.89 -15.94
C ARG A 70 69.36 14.79 -14.97
N GLY A 71 69.26 13.54 -15.37
CA GLY A 71 69.44 12.37 -14.53
C GLY A 71 68.20 12.02 -13.74
N HIS A 72 68.16 10.77 -13.20
CA HIS A 72 67.00 10.18 -12.56
C HIS A 72 66.44 10.99 -11.36
N LYS A 73 67.30 11.51 -10.52
CA LYS A 73 66.94 12.25 -9.30
C LYS A 73 66.23 13.55 -9.66
N GLU A 74 66.81 14.40 -10.51
CA GLU A 74 66.16 15.66 -10.90
C GLU A 74 64.82 15.43 -11.65
N TYR A 75 64.83 14.39 -12.47
CA TYR A 75 63.60 13.94 -13.16
C TYR A 75 62.52 13.56 -12.16
N MET A 76 62.78 12.75 -11.15
CA MET A 76 61.77 12.37 -10.10
C MET A 76 61.36 13.58 -9.24
N ASP A 77 62.34 14.43 -8.87
CA ASP A 77 62.04 15.65 -8.10
C ASP A 77 61.14 16.59 -8.90
N LYS A 78 61.34 16.72 -10.22
CA LYS A 78 60.51 17.50 -11.10
C LYS A 78 59.06 16.96 -11.15
N ILE A 79 58.88 15.65 -11.36
CA ILE A 79 57.58 15.01 -11.37
C ILE A 79 56.88 15.24 -10.04
N LYS A 80 57.53 14.95 -8.92
CA LYS A 80 56.94 15.10 -7.57
C LYS A 80 56.53 16.55 -7.28
N ASN A 81 57.31 17.52 -7.70
CA ASN A 81 57.03 18.93 -7.49
C ASN A 81 55.85 19.41 -8.35
N VAL A 82 55.83 19.09 -9.63
CA VAL A 82 54.78 19.50 -10.56
C VAL A 82 53.44 18.84 -10.21
N LEU A 83 53.47 17.56 -9.86
CA LEU A 83 52.27 16.80 -9.56
C LEU A 83 51.84 16.88 -8.07
N LEU A 84 52.35 17.85 -7.32
CA LEU A 84 51.93 18.18 -5.95
C LEU A 84 51.99 17.01 -4.95
N TYR A 85 53.05 16.18 -5.02
CA TYR A 85 53.24 15.04 -4.14
C TYR A 85 53.04 15.43 -2.66
N ASN A 86 52.27 14.69 -1.90
CA ASN A 86 51.89 14.95 -0.50
C ASN A 86 51.23 16.30 -0.21
N LYS A 87 50.72 17.01 -1.23
CA LYS A 87 50.01 18.30 -1.05
C LYS A 87 48.58 18.26 -1.52
N ALA A 88 48.26 17.39 -2.48
CA ALA A 88 46.91 17.22 -2.97
C ALA A 88 46.06 16.35 -2.01
N VAL A 89 44.77 16.62 -1.97
CA VAL A 89 43.79 15.86 -1.20
C VAL A 89 42.72 15.29 -2.10
N PRO A 90 42.09 14.15 -1.75
CA PRO A 90 41.00 13.59 -2.53
C PRO A 90 39.85 14.58 -2.73
N ASN A 91 39.23 14.51 -3.89
CA ASN A 91 38.03 15.29 -4.23
C ASN A 91 36.78 14.39 -4.24
N PRO A 92 35.55 14.94 -4.36
CA PRO A 92 34.31 14.17 -4.36
C PRO A 92 34.24 13.04 -5.40
N LEU A 93 34.97 13.14 -6.55
CA LEU A 93 34.99 12.06 -7.55
C LEU A 93 35.60 10.76 -7.00
N HIS A 94 36.71 10.88 -6.21
CA HIS A 94 37.30 9.70 -5.58
C HIS A 94 36.30 9.00 -4.68
N LYS A 95 35.53 9.76 -3.90
CA LYS A 95 34.46 9.24 -3.05
C LYS A 95 33.34 8.57 -3.85
N SER A 96 32.91 9.18 -4.93
CA SER A 96 31.87 8.63 -5.80
C SER A 96 32.31 7.36 -6.53
N ILE A 97 33.59 7.27 -6.93
CA ILE A 97 34.17 6.05 -7.50
C ILE A 97 34.14 4.90 -6.47
N ILE A 98 34.64 5.16 -5.26
CA ILE A 98 34.66 4.16 -4.19
C ILE A 98 33.25 3.76 -3.78
N ALA A 99 32.29 4.69 -3.83
CA ALA A 99 30.90 4.43 -3.53
C ALA A 99 30.19 3.48 -4.53
N LEU A 100 30.75 3.27 -5.73
CA LEU A 100 30.33 2.22 -6.66
C LEU A 100 30.72 0.82 -6.20
N ASN A 101 31.55 0.70 -5.15
CA ASN A 101 32.06 -0.55 -4.60
C ASN A 101 32.71 -1.46 -5.65
N PRO A 102 33.75 -0.96 -6.39
CA PRO A 102 34.42 -1.78 -7.37
C PRO A 102 35.16 -2.95 -6.72
N CYS A 103 35.23 -4.09 -7.42
CA CYS A 103 36.03 -5.22 -6.93
C CYS A 103 37.53 -4.92 -7.01
N HIS A 104 37.95 -4.21 -8.04
CA HIS A 104 39.32 -3.71 -8.17
C HIS A 104 39.29 -2.31 -8.77
N ILE A 105 40.32 -1.55 -8.46
CA ILE A 105 40.59 -0.24 -9.08
C ILE A 105 41.92 -0.33 -9.82
N ILE A 106 41.96 0.17 -11.02
CA ILE A 106 43.18 0.29 -11.82
C ILE A 106 43.41 1.77 -12.07
N THR A 107 44.63 2.22 -11.95
CA THR A 107 44.99 3.60 -12.30
C THR A 107 46.36 3.70 -13.00
N THR A 108 46.46 4.65 -13.90
CA THR A 108 47.75 5.09 -14.45
C THR A 108 48.30 6.33 -13.73
N ASN A 109 47.54 6.85 -12.74
CA ASN A 109 47.98 8.01 -11.98
C ASN A 109 49.07 7.64 -10.98
N TYR A 110 50.00 8.55 -10.78
CA TYR A 110 51.14 8.37 -9.85
C TYR A 110 50.80 8.83 -8.42
N ASP A 111 49.75 9.66 -8.26
CA ASP A 111 49.30 10.21 -7.01
C ASP A 111 48.68 9.12 -6.10
N ASP A 112 48.54 9.42 -4.82
CA ASP A 112 48.03 8.52 -3.79
C ASP A 112 46.55 8.88 -3.37
N LEU A 113 45.83 9.65 -4.20
CA LEU A 113 44.51 10.16 -3.84
C LEU A 113 43.47 9.07 -3.69
N VAL A 114 43.55 8.01 -4.48
CA VAL A 114 42.68 6.85 -4.38
C VAL A 114 42.94 6.10 -3.08
N GLU A 115 44.21 5.91 -2.72
CA GLU A 115 44.66 5.28 -1.47
C GLU A 115 44.17 6.06 -0.25
N GLN A 116 44.30 7.40 -0.28
CA GLN A 116 43.84 8.28 0.79
C GLN A 116 42.31 8.15 0.96
N GLU A 117 41.53 8.15 -0.13
CA GLU A 117 40.10 8.04 -0.05
C GLU A 117 39.61 6.63 0.34
N LEU A 118 40.32 5.58 -0.08
CA LEU A 118 40.07 4.22 0.41
C LEU A 118 40.24 4.15 1.94
N ALA A 119 41.26 4.82 2.48
CA ALA A 119 41.46 4.91 3.93
C ALA A 119 40.38 5.74 4.61
N ASN A 120 39.98 6.89 4.06
CA ASN A 120 38.88 7.73 4.56
C ASN A 120 37.55 6.97 4.64
N GLU A 121 37.25 6.13 3.65
CA GLU A 121 36.04 5.32 3.57
C GLU A 121 36.17 3.93 4.25
N PHE A 122 37.29 3.70 4.98
CA PHE A 122 37.60 2.43 5.68
C PHE A 122 37.49 1.20 4.77
N LYS A 123 37.92 1.34 3.51
CA LYS A 123 37.95 0.25 2.54
C LYS A 123 39.32 -0.44 2.54
N GLN A 124 39.28 -1.76 2.54
CA GLN A 124 40.51 -2.56 2.55
C GLN A 124 40.80 -3.10 1.16
N TYR A 125 41.84 -2.54 0.54
CA TYR A 125 42.39 -2.97 -0.74
C TYR A 125 43.89 -3.23 -0.58
N ASP A 126 44.39 -4.22 -1.29
CA ASP A 126 45.85 -4.37 -1.48
C ASP A 126 46.32 -3.40 -2.55
N ILE A 127 47.45 -2.76 -2.33
CA ILE A 127 47.96 -1.78 -3.27
C ILE A 127 49.13 -2.44 -4.02
N ILE A 128 48.93 -2.63 -5.33
CA ILE A 128 49.87 -3.27 -6.23
C ILE A 128 50.61 -2.20 -7.03
N ARG A 129 51.86 -1.99 -6.72
CA ARG A 129 52.77 -1.03 -7.37
C ARG A 129 53.82 -1.67 -8.23
N GLU A 130 54.20 -2.89 -7.86
CA GLU A 130 55.25 -3.69 -8.48
C GLU A 130 54.78 -5.15 -8.58
N ASP A 131 55.41 -5.92 -9.48
CA ASP A 131 55.11 -7.33 -9.69
C ASP A 131 55.22 -8.19 -8.43
N LYS A 132 56.18 -7.82 -7.52
CA LYS A 132 56.43 -8.50 -6.25
C LYS A 132 55.24 -8.34 -5.24
N ASP A 133 54.39 -7.37 -5.44
CA ASP A 133 53.22 -7.16 -4.56
C ASP A 133 52.14 -8.18 -4.84
N ILE A 134 52.04 -8.70 -6.07
CA ILE A 134 51.00 -9.66 -6.46
C ILE A 134 51.00 -10.95 -5.61
N PRO A 135 52.14 -11.61 -5.38
CA PRO A 135 52.16 -12.79 -4.51
C PRO A 135 51.86 -12.51 -3.03
N GLN A 136 51.89 -11.23 -2.63
CA GLN A 136 51.64 -10.80 -1.25
C GLN A 136 50.18 -10.34 -1.01
N MET A 137 49.31 -10.46 -2.00
CA MET A 137 47.90 -10.09 -1.86
C MET A 137 47.22 -10.96 -0.79
N GLU A 138 46.67 -10.30 0.22
CA GLU A 138 45.92 -10.93 1.31
C GLU A 138 44.41 -10.61 1.22
N LYS A 139 44.08 -9.51 0.55
CA LYS A 139 42.70 -9.00 0.47
C LYS A 139 42.04 -9.43 -0.83
N GLN A 140 40.71 -9.46 -0.80
CA GLN A 140 39.91 -9.83 -1.97
C GLN A 140 39.94 -8.75 -3.07
N HIS A 141 40.25 -7.50 -2.68
CA HIS A 141 40.20 -6.33 -3.57
C HIS A 141 41.55 -5.69 -3.66
N CYS A 142 41.88 -5.13 -4.79
CA CYS A 142 43.15 -4.43 -4.97
C CYS A 142 43.01 -3.14 -5.79
N LEU A 143 43.94 -2.22 -5.51
CA LEU A 143 44.25 -1.05 -6.30
C LEU A 143 45.54 -1.34 -7.07
N VAL A 144 45.47 -1.36 -8.39
CA VAL A 144 46.61 -1.59 -9.27
C VAL A 144 47.11 -0.26 -9.84
N LYS A 145 48.37 0.09 -9.47
CA LYS A 145 49.07 1.27 -9.99
C LYS A 145 49.81 0.85 -11.25
N MET A 146 49.15 0.85 -12.38
CA MET A 146 49.67 0.28 -13.62
C MET A 146 50.99 0.95 -14.10
N HIS A 147 51.16 2.23 -13.81
CA HIS A 147 52.36 2.99 -14.18
C HIS A 147 53.28 3.31 -13.00
N GLY A 148 53.18 2.52 -11.93
CA GLY A 148 53.94 2.74 -10.70
C GLY A 148 53.46 3.92 -9.87
N ASP A 149 54.25 4.31 -8.90
CA ASP A 149 53.94 5.48 -8.07
C ASP A 149 55.21 6.15 -7.50
N TYR A 150 54.96 7.22 -6.72
CA TYR A 150 56.07 7.98 -6.09
C TYR A 150 56.82 7.24 -4.99
N ALA A 151 56.21 6.24 -4.35
CA ALA A 151 56.79 5.54 -3.21
C ALA A 151 57.82 4.54 -3.67
N THR A 152 57.70 3.99 -4.85
CA THR A 152 58.57 2.96 -5.41
C THR A 152 59.56 3.52 -6.45
N ASP A 153 59.42 4.80 -6.79
CA ASP A 153 60.19 5.48 -7.85
C ASP A 153 60.25 4.74 -9.20
N ASN A 154 59.23 3.89 -9.47
CA ASN A 154 59.13 3.05 -10.67
C ASN A 154 58.16 3.63 -11.72
N ILE A 155 58.14 4.93 -11.88
CA ILE A 155 57.23 5.66 -12.75
C ILE A 155 57.46 5.31 -14.22
N VAL A 156 56.38 4.93 -14.92
CA VAL A 156 56.36 4.67 -16.37
C VAL A 156 55.96 5.95 -17.10
N LEU A 157 56.90 6.74 -17.60
CA LEU A 157 56.63 8.01 -18.24
C LEU A 157 57.50 8.23 -19.52
N THR A 158 58.67 7.63 -19.60
CA THR A 158 59.58 7.82 -20.74
C THR A 158 59.28 6.83 -21.87
N GLU A 159 59.74 7.15 -23.08
CA GLU A 159 59.65 6.25 -24.24
C GLU A 159 60.18 4.85 -23.93
N LYS A 160 61.36 4.77 -23.27
CA LYS A 160 61.96 3.53 -22.85
C LYS A 160 61.06 2.75 -21.83
N ASP A 161 60.46 3.45 -20.89
CA ASP A 161 59.60 2.83 -19.90
C ASP A 161 58.39 2.18 -20.58
N TYR A 162 57.82 2.79 -21.61
CA TYR A 162 56.73 2.25 -22.41
C TYR A 162 57.14 1.05 -23.27
N PHE A 163 58.29 1.12 -23.93
CA PHE A 163 58.80 -0.03 -24.72
C PHE A 163 59.18 -1.23 -23.86
N ASP A 164 59.77 -1.00 -22.72
CA ASP A 164 60.19 -2.04 -21.78
C ASP A 164 59.05 -2.48 -20.83
N TYR A 165 57.86 -1.91 -20.91
CA TYR A 165 56.74 -2.17 -20.00
C TYR A 165 56.44 -3.65 -19.82
N LYS A 166 56.35 -4.40 -20.91
CA LYS A 166 56.06 -5.84 -20.91
C LYS A 166 57.12 -6.65 -20.15
N ASN A 167 58.36 -6.19 -20.17
CA ASN A 167 59.48 -6.85 -19.50
C ASN A 167 59.60 -6.43 -18.04
N ASN A 168 59.30 -5.17 -17.75
CA ASN A 168 59.43 -4.59 -16.40
C ASN A 168 58.23 -4.89 -15.49
N PHE A 169 57.03 -5.07 -16.07
CA PHE A 169 55.77 -5.31 -15.32
C PHE A 169 54.97 -6.51 -15.89
N PRO A 170 55.59 -7.69 -16.08
CA PRO A 170 54.97 -8.84 -16.72
C PRO A 170 53.75 -9.36 -15.93
N LEU A 171 53.81 -9.39 -14.58
CA LEU A 171 52.72 -9.90 -13.74
C LEU A 171 51.61 -8.88 -13.60
N ILE A 172 51.90 -7.60 -13.39
CA ILE A 172 50.89 -6.53 -13.40
C ILE A 172 50.13 -6.52 -14.72
N ARG A 173 50.87 -6.60 -15.84
CA ARG A 173 50.29 -6.65 -17.17
C ARG A 173 49.32 -7.84 -17.34
N ALA A 174 49.80 -9.04 -16.96
CA ALA A 174 49.00 -10.25 -17.05
C ALA A 174 47.77 -10.19 -16.13
N PHE A 175 47.92 -9.61 -14.95
CA PHE A 175 46.82 -9.44 -14.00
C PHE A 175 45.76 -8.46 -14.54
N VAL A 176 46.17 -7.30 -15.02
CA VAL A 176 45.28 -6.32 -15.67
C VAL A 176 44.57 -6.96 -16.87
N GLN A 177 45.31 -7.71 -17.72
CA GLN A 177 44.75 -8.43 -18.85
C GLN A 177 43.67 -9.43 -18.41
N SER A 178 43.87 -10.17 -17.32
CA SER A 178 42.89 -11.10 -16.76
C SER A 178 41.62 -10.41 -16.22
N LEU A 179 41.78 -9.21 -15.65
CA LEU A 179 40.65 -8.40 -15.18
C LEU A 179 39.81 -7.90 -16.35
N PHE A 180 40.42 -7.44 -17.43
CA PHE A 180 39.71 -7.02 -18.64
C PHE A 180 39.02 -8.18 -19.35
N ALA A 181 39.56 -9.39 -19.26
CA ALA A 181 38.91 -10.59 -19.85
C ALA A 181 37.74 -11.10 -19.04
N SER A 182 37.75 -10.91 -17.73
CA SER A 182 36.77 -11.58 -16.81
C SER A 182 35.83 -10.63 -16.08
N LYS A 183 36.09 -9.33 -16.06
CA LYS A 183 35.38 -8.32 -15.31
C LYS A 183 34.85 -7.22 -16.24
N LEU A 184 33.85 -6.49 -15.77
CA LEU A 184 33.38 -5.30 -16.48
C LEU A 184 34.20 -4.08 -16.07
N VAL A 185 34.80 -3.39 -17.04
CA VAL A 185 35.63 -2.23 -16.79
C VAL A 185 34.89 -0.94 -17.07
N LEU A 186 34.91 0.00 -16.12
CA LEU A 186 34.38 1.35 -16.26
C LEU A 186 35.53 2.37 -16.20
N PHE A 187 35.74 3.08 -17.29
CA PHE A 187 36.73 4.15 -17.37
C PHE A 187 36.16 5.47 -16.88
N VAL A 188 36.85 6.10 -15.93
CA VAL A 188 36.48 7.39 -15.34
C VAL A 188 37.64 8.38 -15.41
N GLY A 189 37.40 9.53 -16.00
CA GLY A 189 38.45 10.57 -16.17
C GLY A 189 39.62 10.15 -17.05
N PHE A 190 39.40 9.26 -18.01
CA PHE A 190 40.41 8.66 -18.86
C PHE A 190 40.22 9.03 -20.34
N SER A 191 41.27 9.50 -21.01
CA SER A 191 41.20 9.93 -22.41
C SER A 191 41.42 8.82 -23.43
N PHE A 192 41.65 7.60 -22.99
CA PHE A 192 41.96 6.45 -23.85
C PHE A 192 43.22 6.64 -24.75
N ALA A 193 44.15 7.50 -24.33
CA ALA A 193 45.38 7.80 -25.07
C ALA A 193 46.54 6.83 -24.77
N ASP A 194 46.45 6.11 -23.65
CA ASP A 194 47.53 5.24 -23.15
C ASP A 194 47.82 4.08 -24.12
N LEU A 195 49.11 3.94 -24.49
CA LEU A 195 49.57 2.96 -25.48
C LEU A 195 49.57 1.52 -24.91
N ASN A 196 50.01 1.36 -23.65
CA ASN A 196 50.06 0.04 -23.03
C ASN A 196 48.68 -0.55 -22.85
N LEU A 197 47.69 0.27 -22.46
CA LEU A 197 46.31 -0.15 -22.36
C LEU A 197 45.72 -0.51 -23.72
N LYS A 198 45.99 0.32 -24.76
CA LYS A 198 45.55 0.00 -26.13
C LYS A 198 46.09 -1.34 -26.62
N MET A 199 47.35 -1.66 -26.28
CA MET A 199 47.96 -2.95 -26.64
C MET A 199 47.30 -4.11 -25.93
N ILE A 200 47.02 -3.99 -24.64
CA ILE A 200 46.27 -5.01 -23.85
C ILE A 200 44.90 -5.24 -24.43
N MET A 201 44.17 -4.17 -24.71
CA MET A 201 42.80 -4.26 -25.28
C MET A 201 42.83 -4.92 -26.65
N ASN A 202 43.77 -4.55 -27.51
CA ASN A 202 43.92 -5.14 -28.85
C ASN A 202 44.25 -6.65 -28.80
N GLU A 203 45.14 -7.05 -27.90
CA GLU A 203 45.48 -8.46 -27.68
C GLU A 203 44.26 -9.27 -27.25
N LEU A 204 43.47 -8.75 -26.28
CA LEU A 204 42.26 -9.40 -25.81
C LEU A 204 41.21 -9.49 -26.91
N GLN A 205 41.05 -8.45 -27.73
CA GLN A 205 40.08 -8.45 -28.82
C GLN A 205 40.47 -9.49 -29.88
N ASN A 206 41.78 -9.66 -30.16
CA ASN A 206 42.25 -10.70 -31.08
C ASN A 206 42.02 -12.13 -30.57
N ILE A 207 42.00 -12.33 -29.23
CA ILE A 207 41.82 -13.64 -28.62
C ILE A 207 40.33 -13.96 -28.46
N LEU A 208 39.53 -13.01 -27.95
CA LEU A 208 38.16 -13.22 -27.54
C LEU A 208 37.11 -12.82 -28.59
N SER A 209 37.52 -11.98 -29.55
CA SER A 209 36.63 -11.50 -30.62
C SER A 209 35.29 -10.96 -30.11
N GLU A 210 34.17 -11.58 -30.49
CA GLU A 210 32.81 -11.19 -30.06
C GLU A 210 32.49 -11.55 -28.63
N ASP A 211 33.24 -12.49 -28.01
CA ASP A 211 33.04 -12.90 -26.62
C ASP A 211 33.71 -11.97 -25.61
N MET A 212 34.44 -10.94 -26.09
CA MET A 212 35.05 -9.97 -25.22
C MET A 212 33.99 -9.18 -24.44
N GLN A 213 34.12 -9.12 -23.12
CA GLN A 213 33.28 -8.26 -22.30
C GLN A 213 33.49 -6.79 -22.71
N ARG A 214 32.39 -6.08 -22.93
CA ARG A 214 32.43 -4.66 -23.25
C ARG A 214 32.82 -3.83 -22.04
N ALA A 215 33.83 -2.94 -22.25
CA ALA A 215 34.12 -1.89 -21.28
C ALA A 215 33.25 -0.64 -21.51
N TYR A 216 33.22 0.26 -20.56
CA TYR A 216 32.43 1.48 -20.60
C TYR A 216 33.31 2.69 -20.34
N LEU A 217 33.15 3.75 -21.13
CA LEU A 217 33.85 5.01 -21.01
C LEU A 217 32.89 6.15 -20.72
N LEU A 218 33.05 6.82 -19.58
CA LEU A 218 32.28 8.03 -19.27
C LEU A 218 32.80 9.21 -20.12
N SER A 219 31.90 9.82 -20.89
CA SER A 219 32.20 10.98 -21.73
C SER A 219 31.31 12.17 -21.35
N TYR A 220 31.93 13.33 -21.22
CA TYR A 220 31.22 14.61 -21.06
C TYR A 220 30.64 15.09 -22.38
N ASP A 221 31.42 14.97 -23.47
CA ASP A 221 30.99 15.39 -24.79
C ASP A 221 30.06 14.35 -25.43
N THR A 222 29.06 14.82 -26.15
CA THR A 222 28.20 13.95 -26.95
C THR A 222 29.03 13.34 -28.08
N PRO A 223 29.25 12.04 -28.11
CA PRO A 223 30.05 11.40 -29.14
C PRO A 223 29.31 11.40 -30.46
N ASP A 224 30.00 11.75 -31.55
CA ASP A 224 29.51 11.56 -32.92
C ASP A 224 29.49 10.05 -33.27
N ASP A 225 28.78 9.71 -34.37
CA ASP A 225 28.60 8.33 -34.80
C ASP A 225 29.91 7.65 -35.21
N ILE A 226 30.87 8.39 -35.71
CA ILE A 226 32.19 7.85 -36.11
C ILE A 226 32.99 7.49 -34.86
N THR A 227 32.99 8.38 -33.89
CA THR A 227 33.65 8.15 -32.57
C THR A 227 33.01 6.99 -31.83
N LYS A 228 31.66 6.89 -31.80
CA LYS A 228 30.97 5.74 -31.21
C LYS A 228 31.40 4.43 -31.84
N LYS A 229 31.34 4.36 -33.18
CA LYS A 229 31.74 3.16 -33.92
C LYS A 229 33.20 2.78 -33.70
N TYR A 230 34.09 3.75 -33.67
CA TYR A 230 35.48 3.50 -33.39
C TYR A 230 35.74 2.84 -32.02
N PHE A 231 35.03 3.30 -30.98
CA PHE A 231 35.17 2.72 -29.65
C PHE A 231 34.46 1.38 -29.53
N GLU A 232 33.29 1.22 -30.16
CA GLU A 232 32.53 -0.04 -30.20
C GLU A 232 33.37 -1.15 -30.88
N GLU A 233 34.07 -0.86 -31.98
CA GLU A 233 34.97 -1.79 -32.64
C GLU A 233 36.15 -2.21 -31.73
N LYS A 234 36.46 -1.40 -30.71
CA LYS A 234 37.51 -1.71 -29.71
C LYS A 234 36.92 -2.36 -28.44
N GLY A 235 35.67 -2.72 -28.46
CA GLY A 235 35.00 -3.31 -27.29
C GLY A 235 34.65 -2.32 -26.17
N VAL A 236 34.58 -1.01 -26.46
CA VAL A 236 34.30 0.06 -25.50
C VAL A 236 32.99 0.75 -25.87
N ASN A 237 32.04 0.80 -24.98
CA ASN A 237 30.81 1.59 -25.12
C ASN A 237 30.98 2.95 -24.47
N ILE A 238 30.70 4.03 -25.19
CA ILE A 238 30.70 5.38 -24.62
C ILE A 238 29.38 5.61 -23.88
N LEU A 239 29.49 6.08 -22.65
CA LEU A 239 28.35 6.52 -21.83
C LEU A 239 28.34 8.05 -21.80
N HIS A 240 27.28 8.62 -22.33
CA HIS A 240 26.99 10.05 -22.27
C HIS A 240 25.50 10.24 -21.93
N PHE A 241 25.20 11.15 -21.00
CA PHE A 241 23.87 11.52 -20.58
C PHE A 241 23.66 13.02 -20.67
N SER A 242 22.50 13.48 -21.06
CA SER A 242 22.19 14.90 -20.96
C SER A 242 22.08 15.35 -19.48
N GLU A 243 22.31 16.63 -19.21
CA GLU A 243 22.14 17.18 -17.87
C GLU A 243 20.71 16.96 -17.35
N GLU A 244 19.70 17.07 -18.22
CA GLU A 244 18.30 16.82 -17.87
C GLU A 244 18.04 15.37 -17.46
N GLU A 245 18.66 14.41 -18.15
CA GLU A 245 18.58 13.00 -17.78
C GLU A 245 19.23 12.73 -16.42
N LEU A 246 20.41 13.31 -16.17
CA LEU A 246 21.12 13.18 -14.91
C LEU A 246 20.35 13.81 -13.74
N ASP A 247 19.78 15.00 -13.96
CA ASP A 247 18.97 15.67 -12.94
C ASP A 247 17.66 14.92 -12.67
N SER A 248 17.07 14.29 -13.67
CA SER A 248 15.89 13.43 -13.51
C SER A 248 16.18 12.17 -12.68
N ILE A 249 17.38 11.57 -12.86
CA ILE A 249 17.77 10.36 -12.13
C ILE A 249 18.15 10.70 -10.69
N ASN A 250 18.96 11.74 -10.50
CA ASN A 250 19.52 12.11 -9.21
C ASN A 250 18.52 12.86 -8.31
N GLY A 251 17.60 13.62 -8.91
CA GLY A 251 16.60 14.39 -8.19
C GLY A 251 17.19 15.32 -7.12
N ALA A 252 16.40 15.62 -6.10
CA ALA A 252 16.83 16.45 -4.96
C ALA A 252 17.88 15.76 -4.03
N ALA A 253 18.21 14.51 -4.28
CA ALA A 253 19.15 13.75 -3.47
C ALA A 253 20.61 13.93 -3.86
N TYR A 254 20.91 14.66 -4.96
CA TYR A 254 22.28 14.93 -5.33
C TYR A 254 22.93 15.93 -4.35
N PRO A 255 24.02 15.55 -3.67
CA PRO A 255 24.65 16.43 -2.69
C PRO A 255 25.35 17.60 -3.38
N SER A 256 25.23 18.78 -2.81
CA SER A 256 26.05 19.91 -3.23
C SER A 256 27.53 19.60 -2.95
N ASN A 257 28.40 19.79 -3.93
CA ASN A 257 29.82 19.61 -3.79
C ASN A 257 30.59 20.76 -4.42
N THR A 258 31.92 20.72 -4.30
CA THR A 258 32.84 21.80 -4.77
C THR A 258 33.25 21.64 -6.23
N LEU A 259 32.76 20.61 -6.91
CA LEU A 259 33.10 20.31 -8.30
C LEU A 259 32.35 21.24 -9.26
N SER A 260 32.98 21.53 -10.39
CA SER A 260 32.39 22.34 -11.48
C SER A 260 32.70 21.70 -12.85
N GLY A 261 31.93 22.10 -13.87
CA GLY A 261 32.14 21.66 -15.25
C GLY A 261 32.16 20.13 -15.39
N ILE A 262 33.21 19.61 -16.09
CA ILE A 262 33.36 18.18 -16.37
C ILE A 262 33.38 17.33 -15.07
N GLY A 263 34.00 17.85 -14.01
CA GLY A 263 34.06 17.16 -12.72
C GLY A 263 32.67 16.96 -12.11
N GLN A 264 31.86 17.99 -12.12
CA GLN A 264 30.47 17.91 -11.61
C GLN A 264 29.63 16.96 -12.45
N TYR A 265 29.76 17.04 -13.77
CA TYR A 265 29.04 16.13 -14.68
C TYR A 265 29.41 14.64 -14.41
N THR A 266 30.72 14.38 -14.28
CA THR A 266 31.22 13.02 -13.99
C THR A 266 30.68 12.51 -12.66
N ASP A 267 30.67 13.35 -11.64
CA ASP A 267 30.13 13.01 -10.33
C ASP A 267 28.60 12.74 -10.38
N LYS A 268 27.83 13.60 -11.04
CA LYS A 268 26.41 13.36 -11.31
C LYS A 268 26.18 12.03 -12.03
N THR A 269 27.03 11.69 -12.98
CA THR A 269 26.95 10.44 -13.74
C THR A 269 27.24 9.22 -12.86
N LEU A 270 28.27 9.28 -12.02
CA LEU A 270 28.58 8.22 -11.05
C LEU A 270 27.46 8.02 -10.04
N HIS A 271 26.89 9.13 -9.55
CA HIS A 271 25.71 9.10 -8.71
C HIS A 271 24.51 8.49 -9.43
N ALA A 272 24.26 8.84 -10.68
CA ALA A 272 23.21 8.27 -11.49
C ALA A 272 23.40 6.76 -11.70
N ILE A 273 24.64 6.32 -12.02
CA ILE A 273 24.98 4.89 -12.13
C ILE A 273 24.69 4.15 -10.82
N LYS A 274 25.02 4.75 -9.68
CA LYS A 274 24.78 4.13 -8.37
C LYS A 274 23.28 4.05 -8.03
N ASN A 275 22.55 5.13 -8.27
CA ASN A 275 21.19 5.32 -7.76
C ASN A 275 20.11 5.03 -8.80
N TYR A 276 20.49 4.88 -10.09
CA TYR A 276 19.52 4.63 -11.14
C TYR A 276 18.68 3.39 -10.85
N SER A 277 17.41 3.58 -10.79
CA SER A 277 16.41 2.51 -10.71
C SER A 277 15.66 2.47 -12.04
N ALA A 278 16.22 1.77 -13.01
CA ALA A 278 15.59 1.59 -14.33
C ALA A 278 14.39 0.67 -14.28
N ILE A 279 14.32 -0.10 -13.23
CA ILE A 279 13.20 -0.97 -13.00
C ILE A 279 12.19 -0.06 -12.35
N SER A 280 11.08 0.18 -13.04
CA SER A 280 9.90 0.65 -12.33
C SER A 280 9.83 -0.26 -11.13
N LYS A 281 9.44 0.27 -10.06
CA LYS A 281 9.46 -0.50 -8.82
C LYS A 281 8.57 -1.74 -9.02
N GLU A 282 7.54 -1.66 -9.85
CA GLU A 282 6.68 -2.75 -10.29
C GLU A 282 7.44 -3.84 -11.03
N ASP A 283 8.32 -3.46 -11.96
CA ASP A 283 9.19 -4.39 -12.67
C ASP A 283 10.21 -5.06 -11.75
N LEU A 284 10.67 -4.38 -10.69
CA LEU A 284 11.56 -5.00 -9.70
C LEU A 284 10.84 -6.09 -8.92
N VAL A 285 9.60 -5.84 -8.50
CA VAL A 285 8.80 -6.84 -7.78
C VAL A 285 8.48 -8.01 -8.69
N LEU A 286 8.10 -7.76 -9.93
CA LEU A 286 7.83 -8.80 -10.93
C LEU A 286 9.10 -9.59 -11.26
N TYR A 287 10.22 -8.92 -11.47
CA TYR A 287 11.53 -9.54 -11.72
C TYR A 287 12.00 -10.40 -10.55
N LEU A 288 11.86 -9.89 -9.35
CA LEU A 288 12.11 -10.66 -8.13
C LEU A 288 11.16 -11.87 -8.04
N TYR A 289 9.90 -11.70 -8.25
CA TYR A 289 8.91 -12.76 -8.24
C TYR A 289 9.22 -13.86 -9.27
N GLU A 290 9.45 -13.51 -10.51
CA GLU A 290 9.75 -14.51 -11.57
C GLU A 290 11.02 -15.30 -11.30
N ARG A 291 12.04 -14.67 -10.72
CA ARG A 291 13.29 -15.37 -10.36
C ARG A 291 13.16 -16.32 -9.19
N ILE A 292 12.19 -16.15 -8.38
CA ILE A 292 12.10 -16.83 -7.10
C ILE A 292 10.89 -17.74 -6.99
N LYS A 293 9.91 -17.53 -7.88
CA LYS A 293 8.82 -18.48 -8.08
C LYS A 293 9.25 -19.97 -8.01
N PRO A 294 10.39 -20.39 -8.62
CA PRO A 294 10.87 -21.76 -8.50
C PRO A 294 11.30 -22.19 -7.07
N TYR A 295 11.61 -21.24 -6.20
CA TYR A 295 12.13 -21.53 -4.86
C TYR A 295 11.08 -21.39 -3.75
N LEU A 296 9.82 -21.14 -4.11
CA LEU A 296 8.72 -20.92 -3.18
C LEU A 296 8.30 -22.16 -2.39
N SER A 297 8.85 -23.32 -2.69
CA SER A 297 8.33 -24.61 -2.23
C SER A 297 8.94 -25.11 -0.91
N GLU A 298 9.89 -24.41 -0.30
CA GLU A 298 10.59 -24.94 0.87
C GLU A 298 10.49 -24.02 2.10
N LEU A 299 9.75 -24.47 3.10
CA LEU A 299 9.60 -23.79 4.39
C LEU A 299 10.89 -23.65 5.17
N LYS A 300 11.88 -24.55 4.97
CA LYS A 300 13.21 -24.41 5.55
C LYS A 300 13.85 -23.09 5.12
N THR A 301 13.77 -22.81 3.84
CA THR A 301 14.26 -21.58 3.25
C THR A 301 13.50 -20.36 3.74
N PHE A 302 12.22 -20.52 4.03
CA PHE A 302 11.42 -19.51 4.67
C PHE A 302 11.89 -19.25 6.11
N GLY A 303 12.08 -20.28 6.91
CA GLY A 303 12.59 -20.16 8.27
C GLY A 303 13.97 -19.49 8.34
N ASP A 304 14.86 -19.84 7.41
CA ASP A 304 16.18 -19.21 7.28
C ASP A 304 16.07 -17.73 6.88
N GLY A 305 15.11 -17.41 6.00
CA GLY A 305 14.80 -16.03 5.64
C GLY A 305 14.24 -15.24 6.80
N LEU A 306 13.27 -15.78 7.51
CA LEU A 306 12.72 -15.13 8.70
C LEU A 306 13.80 -14.85 9.74
N ARG A 307 14.73 -15.79 9.98
CA ARG A 307 15.84 -15.58 10.91
C ARG A 307 16.83 -14.51 10.43
N CYS A 308 17.06 -14.41 9.14
CA CYS A 308 17.90 -13.35 8.60
C CYS A 308 17.30 -11.96 8.80
N PHE A 309 15.97 -11.85 8.76
CA PHE A 309 15.27 -10.58 8.83
C PHE A 309 14.66 -10.29 10.20
N PHE A 310 14.27 -11.33 10.92
CA PHE A 310 13.66 -11.25 12.26
C PHE A 310 14.40 -12.20 13.22
N PRO A 311 15.68 -11.93 13.54
CA PRO A 311 16.36 -12.70 14.55
C PRO A 311 15.63 -12.50 15.88
N GLU A 312 14.93 -13.52 16.31
CA GLU A 312 14.21 -13.57 17.57
C GLU A 312 13.20 -12.41 17.72
N PRO A 313 12.04 -12.47 17.03
CA PRO A 313 10.97 -11.48 17.18
C PRO A 313 10.62 -11.21 18.64
N GLU A 314 10.79 -12.20 19.48
CA GLU A 314 10.60 -12.12 20.93
C GLU A 314 11.47 -11.05 21.58
N LYS A 315 12.71 -10.90 21.21
CA LYS A 315 13.59 -9.87 21.78
C LYS A 315 13.24 -8.46 21.32
N MET A 316 12.60 -8.33 20.19
CA MET A 316 12.23 -7.03 19.63
C MET A 316 11.09 -6.35 20.40
N TYR A 317 10.18 -7.14 20.98
CA TYR A 317 8.95 -6.65 21.62
C TYR A 317 8.89 -6.90 23.13
N TRP A 318 9.83 -7.63 23.72
CA TRP A 318 9.79 -8.03 25.13
C TRP A 318 10.25 -6.97 26.13
N ASN A 319 10.95 -5.95 25.67
CA ASN A 319 11.30 -4.84 26.54
C ASN A 319 10.16 -3.82 26.57
N THR A 320 9.37 -3.90 27.61
CA THR A 320 8.19 -3.07 27.89
C THR A 320 8.48 -1.58 28.10
N HIS A 321 9.72 -1.13 27.93
CA HIS A 321 10.14 0.24 28.08
C HIS A 321 10.51 0.85 26.71
N SER A 322 10.47 2.15 26.62
CA SER A 322 10.82 2.94 25.42
C SER A 322 12.11 2.52 24.69
N GLU A 323 13.02 1.89 25.42
CA GLU A 323 14.27 1.33 24.88
C GLU A 323 14.03 0.14 23.93
N GLY A 324 13.09 -0.75 24.24
CA GLY A 324 12.82 -1.92 23.38
C GLY A 324 12.28 -1.54 22.01
N LEU A 325 11.57 -0.42 21.96
CA LEU A 325 11.00 0.10 20.71
C LEU A 325 12.01 0.84 19.86
N GLN A 326 12.85 1.66 20.50
CA GLN A 326 14.00 2.26 19.83
C GLN A 326 14.91 1.18 19.25
N THR A 327 15.12 0.10 20.00
CA THR A 327 15.92 -1.04 19.56
C THR A 327 15.27 -1.73 18.35
N GLY A 328 13.95 -1.89 18.33
CA GLY A 328 13.20 -2.40 17.17
C GLY A 328 13.30 -1.50 15.95
N LEU A 329 13.10 -0.20 16.13
CA LEU A 329 13.26 0.79 15.07
C LEU A 329 14.69 0.87 14.53
N GLU A 330 15.67 0.81 15.38
CA GLU A 330 17.09 0.76 14.98
C GLU A 330 17.42 -0.56 14.27
N TYR A 331 16.83 -1.66 14.71
CA TYR A 331 16.94 -2.93 14.02
C TYR A 331 16.40 -2.86 12.60
N PHE A 332 15.21 -2.27 12.38
CA PHE A 332 14.67 -2.06 11.03
C PHE A 332 15.52 -1.10 10.20
N LYS A 333 16.04 -0.03 10.81
CA LYS A 333 17.00 0.88 10.15
C LYS A 333 18.25 0.14 9.71
N LYS A 334 18.81 -0.67 10.61
CA LYS A 334 20.00 -1.49 10.34
C LYS A 334 19.72 -2.50 9.23
N MET A 335 18.59 -3.18 9.28
CA MET A 335 18.17 -4.13 8.26
C MET A 335 17.96 -3.48 6.91
N ALA A 336 17.31 -2.32 6.85
CA ALA A 336 17.14 -1.53 5.64
C ALA A 336 18.49 -1.11 5.06
N LYS A 337 19.41 -0.68 5.90
CA LYS A 337 20.80 -0.34 5.52
C LYS A 337 21.56 -1.55 5.01
N GLU A 338 21.42 -2.70 5.66
CA GLU A 338 22.06 -3.95 5.23
C GLU A 338 21.50 -4.46 3.91
N LEU A 339 20.19 -4.31 3.66
CA LEU A 339 19.59 -4.62 2.37
C LEU A 339 20.10 -3.73 1.25
N LYS A 340 20.40 -2.46 1.53
CA LYS A 340 21.07 -1.57 0.58
C LYS A 340 22.49 -1.98 0.26
N THR A 341 23.23 -2.44 1.24
CA THR A 341 24.71 -2.58 1.15
C THR A 341 25.20 -4.02 1.07
N ASN A 342 24.43 -4.99 1.58
CA ASN A 342 24.89 -6.39 1.68
C ASN A 342 24.42 -7.23 0.49
N GLN A 343 25.35 -7.55 -0.39
CA GLN A 343 25.09 -8.35 -1.59
C GLN A 343 24.66 -9.79 -1.26
N ALA A 344 25.17 -10.40 -0.20
CA ALA A 344 24.76 -11.75 0.20
C ALA A 344 23.31 -11.78 0.66
N LYS A 345 22.87 -10.78 1.42
CA LYS A 345 21.46 -10.64 1.81
C LYS A 345 20.57 -10.35 0.61
N ARG A 346 21.01 -9.52 -0.34
CA ARG A 346 20.28 -9.31 -1.60
C ARG A 346 20.18 -10.57 -2.44
N ASN A 347 21.27 -11.33 -2.56
CA ASN A 347 21.27 -12.59 -3.27
C ASN A 347 20.38 -13.63 -2.59
N PHE A 348 20.35 -13.64 -1.27
CA PHE A 348 19.42 -14.46 -0.51
C PHE A 348 17.97 -14.01 -0.79
N LEU A 349 17.71 -12.72 -0.77
CA LEU A 349 16.42 -12.15 -1.17
C LEU A 349 16.04 -12.56 -2.58
N ILE A 350 16.96 -12.50 -3.52
CA ILE A 350 16.74 -12.95 -4.90
C ILE A 350 16.41 -14.45 -4.96
N LYS A 351 16.97 -15.29 -4.12
CA LYS A 351 16.70 -16.73 -4.08
C LYS A 351 15.40 -17.11 -3.39
N HIS A 352 14.82 -16.23 -2.60
CA HIS A 352 13.67 -16.52 -1.75
C HIS A 352 12.65 -15.36 -1.68
N PRO A 353 11.94 -15.07 -2.76
CA PRO A 353 11.13 -13.87 -2.92
C PRO A 353 9.82 -13.80 -2.22
N THR A 354 9.10 -14.88 -2.07
CA THR A 354 7.79 -14.80 -1.41
C THR A 354 7.97 -14.23 -0.01
N ILE A 355 9.01 -14.66 0.66
CA ILE A 355 9.39 -14.15 1.96
C ILE A 355 9.83 -12.72 1.85
N ASN A 356 10.64 -12.47 0.86
CA ASN A 356 11.45 -11.27 0.77
C ASN A 356 10.69 -10.06 0.29
N VAL A 357 9.81 -10.23 -0.68
CA VAL A 357 8.99 -9.10 -1.12
C VAL A 357 8.02 -8.71 -0.01
N ARG A 358 7.46 -9.66 0.74
CA ARG A 358 6.61 -9.34 1.89
C ARG A 358 7.36 -8.74 3.05
N GLN A 359 8.54 -9.24 3.37
CA GLN A 359 9.37 -8.62 4.40
C GLN A 359 9.87 -7.25 3.98
N LEU A 360 10.29 -7.07 2.74
CA LEU A 360 10.63 -5.76 2.19
C LEU A 360 9.42 -4.81 2.23
N LEU A 361 8.22 -5.31 1.98
CA LEU A 361 7.01 -4.54 2.05
C LEU A 361 6.58 -4.28 3.48
N GLN A 362 6.78 -5.20 4.39
CA GLN A 362 6.57 -4.97 5.81
C GLN A 362 7.57 -3.95 6.34
N ILE A 363 8.83 -4.03 5.94
CA ILE A 363 9.84 -3.02 6.25
C ILE A 363 9.46 -1.67 5.63
N ALA A 364 8.96 -1.64 4.40
CA ALA A 364 8.47 -0.42 3.76
C ALA A 364 7.23 0.13 4.46
N TYR A 365 6.32 -0.73 4.92
CA TYR A 365 5.16 -0.37 5.72
C TYR A 365 5.57 0.23 7.07
N TYR A 366 6.53 -0.40 7.77
CA TYR A 366 7.10 0.15 8.99
C TYR A 366 7.87 1.45 8.72
N ASN A 367 8.59 1.54 7.61
CA ASN A 367 9.26 2.78 7.20
C ASN A 367 8.26 3.91 6.96
N TYR A 368 7.13 3.61 6.32
CA TYR A 368 6.04 4.56 6.13
C TYR A 368 5.43 4.99 7.46
N LEU A 369 5.10 4.04 8.34
CA LEU A 369 4.51 4.32 9.65
C LEU A 369 5.43 5.14 10.56
N TYR A 370 6.73 4.83 10.56
CA TYR A 370 7.70 5.37 11.49
C TYR A 370 8.72 6.32 10.85
N LYS A 371 8.58 6.63 9.55
CA LYS A 371 9.53 7.45 8.80
C LYS A 371 10.98 7.00 8.96
N ILE A 372 11.21 5.69 8.89
CA ILE A 372 12.54 5.10 8.97
C ILE A 372 13.25 5.34 7.66
N ASP A 373 14.22 6.25 7.64
CA ASP A 373 15.04 6.53 6.46
C ASP A 373 15.85 5.32 6.03
N GLY A 374 15.88 5.03 4.75
CA GLY A 374 16.85 4.08 4.20
C GLY A 374 16.34 2.98 3.30
N ILE A 375 15.03 2.86 3.03
CA ILE A 375 14.49 1.92 2.05
C ILE A 375 14.02 2.67 0.80
N GLU A 376 14.96 3.25 0.06
CA GLU A 376 14.67 3.86 -1.24
C GLU A 376 14.35 2.84 -2.35
N ILE A 377 14.46 1.54 -2.06
CA ILE A 377 14.22 0.47 -3.03
C ILE A 377 12.73 0.22 -3.20
N ILE A 378 11.92 0.50 -2.18
CA ILE A 378 10.48 0.23 -2.17
C ILE A 378 9.74 1.48 -1.72
N ASP A 379 8.94 2.04 -2.59
CA ASP A 379 8.06 3.17 -2.38
C ASP A 379 6.66 2.67 -1.96
N ASN A 380 5.86 3.49 -1.33
CA ASN A 380 4.53 3.14 -0.85
C ASN A 380 3.59 2.58 -1.93
N ASN A 381 3.79 2.98 -3.19
CA ASN A 381 3.02 2.49 -4.33
C ASN A 381 3.12 0.97 -4.56
N TYR A 382 4.11 0.29 -3.98
CA TYR A 382 4.26 -1.18 -4.09
C TYR A 382 3.39 -1.96 -3.15
N LEU A 383 3.13 -1.40 -1.96
CA LEU A 383 2.25 -2.04 -1.01
C LEU A 383 0.86 -2.28 -1.61
N GLN A 384 0.47 -1.44 -2.56
CA GLN A 384 -0.84 -1.50 -3.20
C GLN A 384 -1.03 -2.67 -4.14
N ASN A 385 0.02 -3.07 -4.82
CA ASN A 385 -0.03 -4.09 -5.86
C ASN A 385 0.68 -5.39 -5.48
N ILE A 386 1.03 -5.54 -4.18
CA ILE A 386 1.79 -6.69 -3.72
C ILE A 386 1.12 -8.02 -4.05
N ASP A 387 -0.18 -8.11 -3.80
CA ASP A 387 -0.95 -9.34 -4.02
C ASP A 387 -0.97 -9.72 -5.50
N LYS A 388 -0.92 -8.73 -6.40
CA LYS A 388 -0.80 -8.91 -7.84
C LYS A 388 0.55 -9.51 -8.23
N TYR A 389 1.61 -9.12 -7.54
CA TYR A 389 2.98 -9.47 -7.92
C TYR A 389 3.54 -10.68 -7.16
N ILE A 390 2.98 -11.08 -6.03
CA ILE A 390 3.54 -12.12 -5.14
C ILE A 390 2.80 -13.45 -5.20
N GLY A 391 2.24 -13.84 -6.29
CA GLY A 391 1.65 -15.16 -6.45
C GLY A 391 0.27 -15.39 -5.82
N CYS A 392 -0.22 -14.50 -4.98
CA CYS A 392 -1.62 -14.50 -4.53
C CYS A 392 -2.50 -13.66 -5.47
N SER A 393 -2.29 -13.80 -6.77
CA SER A 393 -3.05 -13.03 -7.75
C SER A 393 -4.56 -13.28 -7.65
N THR A 394 -4.97 -14.49 -7.29
CA THR A 394 -6.38 -14.80 -7.05
C THR A 394 -6.92 -14.04 -5.85
N GLN A 395 -6.19 -14.00 -4.75
CA GLN A 395 -6.56 -13.21 -3.57
C GLN A 395 -6.63 -11.71 -3.89
N TYR A 396 -5.71 -11.18 -4.67
CA TYR A 396 -5.75 -9.80 -5.11
C TYR A 396 -7.05 -9.48 -5.86
N TYR A 397 -7.41 -10.32 -6.84
CA TYR A 397 -8.65 -10.13 -7.60
C TYR A 397 -9.90 -10.30 -6.73
N ILE A 398 -9.89 -11.22 -5.77
CA ILE A 398 -10.98 -11.36 -4.78
C ILE A 398 -11.11 -10.08 -3.95
N HIS A 399 -10.00 -9.51 -3.47
CA HIS A 399 -10.00 -8.27 -2.68
C HIS A 399 -10.37 -7.03 -3.50
N CYS A 400 -10.28 -7.07 -4.82
CA CYS A 400 -10.81 -6.04 -5.72
C CYS A 400 -12.23 -6.35 -6.23
N PHE A 401 -12.84 -7.47 -5.81
CA PHE A 401 -14.13 -7.96 -6.31
C PHE A 401 -14.16 -8.19 -7.83
N ASP A 402 -12.99 -8.41 -8.44
CA ASP A 402 -12.82 -8.61 -9.88
C ASP A 402 -13.26 -10.02 -10.30
N SER A 403 -14.54 -10.18 -10.57
CA SER A 403 -15.16 -11.47 -10.94
C SER A 403 -14.58 -12.08 -12.21
N VAL A 404 -14.23 -11.24 -13.18
CA VAL A 404 -13.71 -11.69 -14.49
C VAL A 404 -12.36 -12.38 -14.32
N ASN A 405 -11.42 -11.70 -13.65
CA ASN A 405 -10.08 -12.25 -13.43
C ASN A 405 -10.08 -13.39 -12.41
N VAL A 406 -10.91 -13.35 -11.37
CA VAL A 406 -11.08 -14.49 -10.44
C VAL A 406 -11.55 -15.73 -11.20
N ASN A 407 -12.63 -15.63 -11.99
CA ASN A 407 -13.16 -16.77 -12.74
C ASN A 407 -12.14 -17.31 -13.76
N LYS A 408 -11.44 -16.41 -14.45
CA LYS A 408 -10.35 -16.80 -15.39
C LYS A 408 -9.24 -17.56 -14.67
N LYS A 409 -8.82 -17.05 -13.51
CA LYS A 409 -7.76 -17.67 -12.72
C LYS A 409 -8.19 -19.02 -12.15
N LEU A 410 -9.38 -19.13 -11.57
CA LEU A 410 -9.92 -20.40 -11.07
C LEU A 410 -10.02 -21.47 -12.16
N ARG A 411 -10.46 -21.11 -13.36
CA ARG A 411 -10.45 -22.05 -14.51
C ARG A 411 -9.05 -22.52 -14.82
N SER A 412 -8.08 -21.63 -14.89
CA SER A 412 -6.68 -21.97 -15.12
C SER A 412 -6.12 -22.88 -14.03
N LEU A 413 -6.41 -22.60 -12.76
CA LEU A 413 -5.94 -23.42 -11.64
C LEU A 413 -6.58 -24.82 -11.62
N ARG A 414 -7.88 -24.95 -11.99
CA ARG A 414 -8.56 -26.24 -12.05
C ARG A 414 -8.04 -27.16 -13.17
N THR A 415 -7.54 -26.60 -14.26
CA THR A 415 -6.99 -27.35 -15.40
C THR A 415 -5.50 -27.64 -15.25
N ARG A 416 -4.83 -27.08 -14.28
CA ARG A 416 -3.42 -27.24 -14.03
C ARG A 416 -3.11 -28.62 -13.46
N GLN A 417 -2.02 -29.24 -13.93
CA GLN A 417 -1.50 -30.47 -13.32
C GLN A 417 -0.84 -30.12 -11.97
N ASN A 418 -0.90 -31.06 -11.02
CA ASN A 418 -0.22 -30.93 -9.74
C ASN A 418 1.29 -30.74 -9.92
N THR A 419 1.82 -29.71 -9.30
CA THR A 419 3.24 -29.36 -9.38
C THR A 419 4.03 -29.93 -8.20
N TYR A 420 3.34 -30.46 -7.19
CA TYR A 420 3.87 -30.89 -5.90
C TYR A 420 4.64 -29.78 -5.18
N THR A 421 4.23 -28.56 -5.40
CA THR A 421 4.76 -27.34 -4.78
C THR A 421 3.64 -26.61 -4.05
N ILE A 422 4.00 -25.53 -3.34
CA ILE A 422 3.03 -24.68 -2.65
C ILE A 422 1.98 -24.05 -3.59
N GLU A 423 2.29 -23.95 -4.86
CA GLU A 423 1.36 -23.39 -5.85
C GLU A 423 0.07 -24.22 -6.00
N ASP A 424 0.12 -25.52 -5.68
CA ASP A 424 -1.07 -26.39 -5.70
C ASP A 424 -2.08 -26.00 -4.61
N LEU A 425 -1.65 -25.27 -3.60
CA LEU A 425 -2.49 -24.76 -2.51
C LEU A 425 -3.23 -23.46 -2.85
N GLU A 426 -2.91 -22.82 -3.97
CA GLU A 426 -3.58 -21.56 -4.38
C GLU A 426 -5.08 -21.79 -4.65
N LEU A 427 -5.41 -22.86 -5.35
CA LEU A 427 -6.81 -23.16 -5.70
C LEU A 427 -7.69 -23.40 -4.45
N PRO A 428 -7.37 -24.35 -3.56
CA PRO A 428 -8.22 -24.58 -2.39
C PRO A 428 -8.24 -23.38 -1.43
N TYR A 429 -7.15 -22.61 -1.34
CA TYR A 429 -7.12 -21.37 -0.57
C TYR A 429 -8.04 -20.29 -1.16
N ALA A 430 -8.02 -20.09 -2.48
CA ALA A 430 -8.93 -19.16 -3.15
C ALA A 430 -10.40 -19.56 -2.99
N LEU A 431 -10.71 -20.87 -3.10
CA LEU A 431 -12.05 -21.40 -2.86
C LEU A 431 -12.51 -21.15 -1.42
N TYR A 432 -11.61 -21.31 -0.45
CA TYR A 432 -11.87 -20.97 0.94
C TYR A 432 -12.23 -19.48 1.10
N LEU A 433 -11.47 -18.57 0.50
CA LEU A 433 -11.75 -17.13 0.55
C LEU A 433 -13.11 -16.76 -0.10
N LEU A 434 -13.56 -17.56 -1.06
CA LEU A 434 -14.86 -17.41 -1.73
C LEU A 434 -16.02 -18.11 -0.98
N GLY A 435 -15.75 -18.70 0.20
CA GLY A 435 -16.75 -19.44 0.97
C GLY A 435 -17.07 -20.84 0.42
N ASP A 436 -16.37 -21.33 -0.58
CA ASP A 436 -16.53 -22.70 -1.07
C ASP A 436 -15.71 -23.69 -0.23
N TYR A 437 -16.07 -23.75 1.03
CA TYR A 437 -15.35 -24.54 2.05
C TYR A 437 -15.33 -26.04 1.72
N ARG A 438 -16.38 -26.55 1.08
CA ARG A 438 -16.51 -27.96 0.70
C ARG A 438 -15.50 -28.35 -0.37
N GLU A 439 -15.43 -27.57 -1.45
CA GLU A 439 -14.52 -27.87 -2.53
C GLU A 439 -13.07 -27.66 -2.06
N ALA A 440 -12.80 -26.60 -1.28
CA ALA A 440 -11.50 -26.38 -0.66
C ALA A 440 -11.07 -27.57 0.19
N TYR A 441 -11.94 -28.07 1.08
CA TYR A 441 -11.69 -29.21 1.93
C TYR A 441 -11.37 -30.48 1.13
N ARG A 442 -12.19 -30.80 0.11
CA ARG A 442 -11.97 -31.96 -0.76
C ARG A 442 -10.63 -31.91 -1.50
N ILE A 443 -10.22 -30.71 -1.97
CA ILE A 443 -8.93 -30.56 -2.66
C ILE A 443 -7.77 -30.75 -1.69
N TYR A 444 -7.81 -30.15 -0.50
CA TYR A 444 -6.78 -30.37 0.52
C TYR A 444 -6.67 -31.86 0.90
N ALA A 445 -7.79 -32.54 1.08
CA ALA A 445 -7.81 -33.97 1.39
C ALA A 445 -7.18 -34.83 0.27
N LYS A 446 -7.44 -34.51 -1.00
CA LYS A 446 -6.83 -35.19 -2.15
C LYS A 446 -5.32 -34.94 -2.26
N LEU A 447 -4.83 -33.80 -1.83
CA LEU A 447 -3.41 -33.47 -1.88
C LEU A 447 -2.60 -34.21 -0.78
N LEU A 448 -3.23 -34.60 0.33
CA LEU A 448 -2.55 -35.24 1.46
C LEU A 448 -1.74 -36.50 1.06
N PRO A 449 -2.33 -37.55 0.46
CA PRO A 449 -1.57 -38.76 0.09
C PRO A 449 -0.49 -38.43 -0.93
N LEU A 450 -0.74 -37.51 -1.85
CA LEU A 450 0.22 -37.10 -2.88
C LEU A 450 1.48 -36.46 -2.28
N TYR A 451 1.30 -35.59 -1.30
CA TYR A 451 2.43 -34.97 -0.62
C TYR A 451 3.17 -35.95 0.28
N TRP A 452 2.45 -36.87 0.95
CA TRP A 452 3.07 -37.92 1.76
C TRP A 452 3.96 -38.85 0.93
N GLU A 453 3.44 -39.39 -0.17
CA GLU A 453 4.18 -40.25 -1.09
C GLU A 453 5.43 -39.56 -1.67
N ARG A 454 5.35 -38.28 -1.91
CA ARG A 454 6.45 -37.46 -2.43
C ARG A 454 7.37 -36.91 -1.34
N GLN A 455 7.18 -37.31 -0.09
CA GLN A 455 7.96 -36.83 1.07
C GLN A 455 7.94 -35.29 1.21
N ARG A 456 6.86 -34.65 0.74
CA ARG A 456 6.63 -33.20 0.89
C ARG A 456 5.94 -32.92 2.23
N TYR A 457 6.60 -33.30 3.34
CA TYR A 457 6.03 -33.29 4.69
C TYR A 457 5.55 -31.92 5.16
N ILE A 458 6.19 -30.86 4.71
CA ILE A 458 5.79 -29.50 4.99
C ILE A 458 4.42 -29.17 4.36
N LEU A 459 4.25 -29.45 3.07
CA LEU A 459 3.00 -29.25 2.37
C LEU A 459 1.90 -30.17 2.89
N TYR A 460 2.27 -31.39 3.25
CA TYR A 460 1.39 -32.33 3.94
C TYR A 460 0.85 -31.72 5.25
N PHE A 461 1.73 -31.15 6.08
CA PHE A 461 1.33 -30.53 7.33
C PHE A 461 0.44 -29.30 7.09
N ILE A 462 0.74 -28.46 6.09
CA ILE A 462 -0.10 -27.32 5.73
C ILE A 462 -1.51 -27.79 5.34
N CYS A 463 -1.62 -28.85 4.53
CA CYS A 463 -2.92 -29.43 4.21
C CYS A 463 -3.67 -29.91 5.44
N ARG A 464 -2.99 -30.62 6.38
CA ARG A 464 -3.58 -31.03 7.65
C ARG A 464 -4.07 -29.85 8.47
N TYR A 465 -3.26 -28.81 8.56
CA TYR A 465 -3.60 -27.58 9.26
C TYR A 465 -4.83 -26.90 8.66
N ASN A 466 -4.87 -26.77 7.34
CA ASN A 466 -6.00 -26.14 6.64
C ASN A 466 -7.30 -26.97 6.77
N LEU A 467 -7.21 -28.27 6.64
CA LEU A 467 -8.35 -29.17 6.87
C LEU A 467 -8.89 -29.03 8.29
N TRP A 468 -7.99 -28.97 9.27
CA TRP A 468 -8.36 -28.76 10.65
C TRP A 468 -9.03 -27.37 10.84
N SER A 469 -8.48 -26.34 10.22
CA SER A 469 -9.02 -24.97 10.32
C SER A 469 -10.41 -24.84 9.69
N ILE A 470 -10.63 -25.44 8.53
CA ILE A 470 -11.95 -25.48 7.88
C ILE A 470 -12.94 -26.24 8.76
N ARG A 471 -12.58 -27.41 9.25
CA ARG A 471 -13.47 -28.23 10.06
C ARG A 471 -13.90 -27.52 11.34
N HIS A 472 -12.99 -26.93 12.08
CA HIS A 472 -13.28 -26.29 13.37
C HIS A 472 -13.90 -24.89 13.25
N GLY A 473 -13.60 -24.16 12.21
CA GLY A 473 -14.11 -22.81 12.00
C GLY A 473 -15.48 -22.75 11.34
N VAL A 474 -15.79 -23.70 10.45
CA VAL A 474 -17.02 -23.71 9.64
C VAL A 474 -17.88 -24.96 9.88
N TYR A 475 -17.52 -25.77 10.87
CA TYR A 475 -18.16 -27.06 11.14
C TYR A 475 -19.69 -26.95 11.28
N PHE A 476 -20.19 -25.96 11.99
CA PHE A 476 -21.64 -25.77 12.17
C PHE A 476 -22.35 -25.48 10.84
N GLN A 477 -21.74 -24.71 9.95
CA GLN A 477 -22.33 -24.40 8.65
C GLN A 477 -22.28 -25.60 7.70
N LEU A 478 -21.23 -26.45 7.83
CA LEU A 478 -21.07 -27.65 7.01
C LEU A 478 -21.99 -28.79 7.44
N VAL A 479 -22.24 -28.94 8.73
CA VAL A 479 -23.07 -30.04 9.30
C VAL A 479 -24.56 -29.76 9.24
N LEU A 480 -24.98 -28.52 9.37
CA LEU A 480 -26.41 -28.14 9.31
C LEU A 480 -27.00 -28.23 7.90
N SER A 481 -26.20 -28.26 6.86
CA SER A 481 -26.67 -28.63 5.54
C SER A 481 -26.69 -30.17 5.43
N ASN A 482 -27.83 -30.79 5.59
CA ASN A 482 -28.12 -32.25 5.61
C ASN A 482 -27.57 -33.09 4.41
N GLU A 483 -26.61 -32.62 3.68
CA GLU A 483 -26.00 -33.23 2.49
C GLU A 483 -24.63 -33.88 2.75
N TYR A 484 -24.22 -34.04 4.02
CA TYR A 484 -22.89 -34.55 4.36
C TYR A 484 -22.86 -36.04 4.70
N ASP A 485 -22.52 -36.83 3.73
CA ASP A 485 -21.73 -38.04 3.96
C ASP A 485 -20.25 -37.62 4.05
N VAL A 486 -19.80 -37.39 5.27
CA VAL A 486 -18.36 -37.13 5.51
C VAL A 486 -17.66 -38.45 5.23
N ASP A 487 -16.85 -38.52 4.20
CA ASP A 487 -15.99 -39.66 3.96
C ASP A 487 -15.28 -40.04 5.26
N LYS A 488 -15.50 -41.23 5.77
CA LYS A 488 -14.90 -41.74 7.02
C LYS A 488 -13.37 -41.59 7.04
N GLU A 489 -12.74 -41.64 5.88
CA GLU A 489 -11.31 -41.38 5.73
C GLU A 489 -10.93 -39.92 6.07
N ILE A 490 -11.77 -38.98 5.73
CA ILE A 490 -11.55 -37.54 6.03
C ILE A 490 -11.76 -37.29 7.52
N GLU A 491 -12.70 -37.98 8.12
CA GLU A 491 -12.97 -37.92 9.58
C GLU A 491 -11.81 -38.48 10.38
N LEU A 492 -11.28 -39.62 10.00
CA LEU A 492 -10.08 -40.21 10.57
C LEU A 492 -8.84 -39.33 10.40
N ALA A 493 -8.67 -38.75 9.22
CA ALA A 493 -7.55 -37.87 8.92
C ALA A 493 -7.51 -36.57 9.76
N THR A 494 -8.62 -36.18 10.33
CA THR A 494 -8.74 -34.96 11.17
C THR A 494 -8.92 -35.25 12.65
N SER A 495 -8.92 -36.50 13.06
CA SER A 495 -9.12 -36.92 14.45
C SER A 495 -7.88 -36.74 15.33
N GLU A 496 -6.68 -36.80 14.76
CA GLU A 496 -5.43 -36.60 15.50
C GLU A 496 -5.15 -35.13 15.76
N SER A 497 -4.54 -34.84 16.91
CA SER A 497 -4.13 -33.47 17.21
C SER A 497 -3.01 -33.02 16.27
N LEU A 498 -2.99 -31.75 15.89
CA LEU A 498 -1.93 -31.21 15.03
C LEU A 498 -0.54 -31.32 15.66
N GLU A 499 -0.48 -31.24 16.98
CA GLU A 499 0.75 -31.43 17.77
C GLU A 499 1.30 -32.85 17.59
N THR A 500 0.42 -33.86 17.66
CA THR A 500 0.81 -35.28 17.48
C THR A 500 1.31 -35.48 16.04
N ILE A 501 0.58 -34.98 15.06
CA ILE A 501 0.97 -35.07 13.64
C ILE A 501 2.35 -34.43 13.44
N LEU A 502 2.53 -33.20 13.93
CA LEU A 502 3.79 -32.45 13.80
C LEU A 502 4.95 -33.16 14.47
N GLY A 503 4.71 -33.75 15.65
CA GLY A 503 5.72 -34.55 16.38
C GLY A 503 6.24 -35.73 15.57
N ASN A 504 5.35 -36.42 14.86
CA ASN A 504 5.67 -37.63 14.09
C ASN A 504 6.29 -37.35 12.72
N LEU A 505 6.21 -36.13 12.21
CA LEU A 505 6.79 -35.80 10.91
C LEU A 505 8.33 -35.70 10.97
N PRO A 506 9.05 -36.23 9.95
CA PRO A 506 10.51 -36.12 9.85
C PRO A 506 10.92 -34.72 9.38
N LEU A 507 10.67 -33.72 10.21
CA LEU A 507 11.01 -32.30 9.99
C LEU A 507 12.08 -31.84 10.97
N ASP A 508 12.90 -30.89 10.54
CA ASP A 508 13.89 -30.25 11.40
C ASP A 508 13.22 -29.55 12.60
N ALA A 509 13.92 -29.54 13.73
CA ALA A 509 13.39 -28.99 14.99
C ALA A 509 12.92 -27.52 14.85
N GLU A 510 13.58 -26.74 14.01
CA GLU A 510 13.22 -25.33 13.78
C GLU A 510 11.92 -25.16 12.98
N ILE A 511 11.72 -26.02 11.97
CA ILE A 511 10.46 -26.05 11.21
C ILE A 511 9.32 -26.48 12.13
N LYS A 512 9.57 -27.52 12.95
CA LYS A 512 8.60 -27.96 13.96
C LYS A 512 8.24 -26.82 14.91
N ARG A 513 9.22 -26.02 15.35
CA ARG A 513 9.00 -24.88 16.23
C ARG A 513 8.11 -23.81 15.56
N ILE A 514 8.35 -23.48 14.28
CA ILE A 514 7.49 -22.51 13.55
C ILE A 514 6.05 -22.98 13.51
N PHE A 515 5.82 -24.24 13.17
CA PHE A 515 4.47 -24.80 13.17
C PHE A 515 3.87 -24.94 14.56
N GLN A 516 4.68 -25.19 15.57
CA GLN A 516 4.25 -25.26 16.96
C GLN A 516 3.80 -23.89 17.47
N ASP A 517 4.51 -22.82 17.10
CA ASP A 517 4.08 -21.44 17.35
C ASP A 517 2.74 -21.13 16.66
N LEU A 518 2.55 -21.58 15.42
CA LEU A 518 1.31 -21.43 14.68
C LEU A 518 0.15 -22.18 15.37
N ILE A 519 0.37 -23.38 15.87
CA ILE A 519 -0.60 -24.17 16.63
C ILE A 519 -0.89 -23.49 17.97
N SER A 520 0.14 -23.07 18.69
CA SER A 520 0.04 -22.43 20.01
C SER A 520 -0.71 -21.11 19.94
N PHE A 521 -0.56 -20.37 18.85
CA PHE A 521 -1.30 -19.14 18.61
C PHE A 521 -2.82 -19.34 18.65
N ARG A 522 -3.29 -20.51 18.25
CA ARG A 522 -4.72 -20.90 18.34
C ARG A 522 -5.15 -21.24 19.76
N SER A 523 -4.27 -21.82 20.58
CA SER A 523 -4.60 -22.26 21.93
C SER A 523 -4.53 -21.14 22.98
N ILE A 524 -3.74 -20.10 22.76
CA ILE A 524 -3.63 -18.93 23.65
C ILE A 524 -4.98 -18.19 23.78
N GLY A 525 -5.83 -18.25 22.75
CA GLY A 525 -7.11 -17.56 22.72
C GLY A 525 -8.17 -18.07 23.67
N SER A 526 -8.03 -19.30 24.25
CA SER A 526 -9.13 -19.90 25.00
C SER A 526 -9.22 -19.47 26.47
N HIS A 527 -8.19 -18.91 27.08
CA HIS A 527 -8.19 -18.70 28.53
C HIS A 527 -7.75 -17.33 29.07
N ALA A 528 -7.03 -16.49 28.33
CA ALA A 528 -6.46 -15.30 28.90
C ALA A 528 -6.98 -13.96 28.33
N LEU A 529 -7.60 -13.99 27.16
CA LEU A 529 -7.91 -12.75 26.45
C LEU A 529 -9.20 -12.90 25.64
N SER A 530 -10.33 -12.83 26.34
CA SER A 530 -11.58 -12.53 25.63
C SER A 530 -11.39 -11.25 24.82
N THR A 531 -11.99 -11.19 23.68
CA THR A 531 -11.95 -9.99 22.78
C THR A 531 -12.35 -8.73 23.54
N GLU A 532 -13.25 -8.87 24.51
CA GLU A 532 -13.71 -7.80 25.38
C GLU A 532 -12.63 -7.35 26.37
N HIS A 533 -11.88 -8.28 26.94
CA HIS A 533 -10.81 -7.93 27.88
C HIS A 533 -9.67 -7.19 27.19
N LEU A 534 -9.30 -7.61 25.99
CA LEU A 534 -8.28 -6.92 25.17
C LEU A 534 -8.75 -5.50 24.78
N ARG A 535 -10.03 -5.36 24.46
CA ARG A 535 -10.67 -4.06 24.18
C ARG A 535 -10.68 -3.14 25.39
N GLU A 536 -11.07 -3.67 26.50
CA GLU A 536 -11.10 -2.94 27.76
C GLU A 536 -9.69 -2.51 28.16
N GLU A 537 -8.69 -3.38 28.05
CA GLU A 537 -7.29 -3.02 28.31
C GLU A 537 -6.78 -1.95 27.36
N ILE A 538 -7.04 -2.06 26.04
CA ILE A 538 -6.67 -1.02 25.07
C ILE A 538 -7.37 0.30 25.39
N TYR A 539 -8.65 0.25 25.76
CA TYR A 539 -9.42 1.43 26.15
C TYR A 539 -8.89 2.07 27.43
N GLN A 540 -8.62 1.27 28.47
CA GLN A 540 -8.09 1.76 29.75
C GLN A 540 -6.68 2.33 29.61
N GLN A 541 -5.84 1.71 28.79
CA GLN A 541 -4.49 2.23 28.50
C GLN A 541 -4.52 3.55 27.75
N ARG A 542 -5.48 3.76 26.85
CA ARG A 542 -5.70 5.06 26.20
C ARG A 542 -6.12 6.12 27.19
N LYS A 543 -7.10 5.82 28.00
CA LYS A 543 -7.57 6.73 29.06
C LYS A 543 -6.46 7.09 30.04
N SER A 544 -5.52 6.17 30.26
CA SER A 544 -4.33 6.37 31.09
C SER A 544 -3.27 7.22 30.38
N ALA A 545 -3.07 7.00 29.07
CA ALA A 545 -2.15 7.77 28.24
C ALA A 545 -2.62 9.23 28.05
N GLU A 546 -3.92 9.45 27.91
CA GLU A 546 -4.53 10.80 27.91
C GLU A 546 -4.28 11.56 29.19
N LYS A 547 -4.10 10.86 30.33
CA LYS A 547 -3.78 11.42 31.64
C LYS A 547 -2.27 11.50 31.94
N GLY A 548 -1.40 11.22 30.92
CA GLY A 548 0.05 11.33 31.08
C GLY A 548 0.74 10.11 31.71
N GLY A 549 0.02 8.99 31.91
CA GLY A 549 0.59 7.72 32.39
C GLY A 549 0.77 6.70 31.28
N CYS A 550 2.01 6.33 30.94
CA CYS A 550 2.28 5.29 29.96
C CYS A 550 2.65 3.96 30.64
N SER A 551 1.76 2.97 30.57
CA SER A 551 2.14 1.57 30.70
C SER A 551 1.53 0.79 29.51
N ILE A 552 2.37 0.24 28.65
CA ILE A 552 1.92 -0.64 27.59
C ILE A 552 1.85 -2.04 28.16
N ASN A 553 0.71 -2.71 27.99
CA ASN A 553 0.61 -4.11 28.37
C ASN A 553 1.49 -4.96 27.44
N SER A 554 2.55 -5.58 28.00
CA SER A 554 3.49 -6.43 27.29
C SER A 554 2.82 -7.56 26.50
N ASN A 555 1.67 -8.05 26.98
CA ASN A 555 0.91 -9.11 26.30
C ASN A 555 0.29 -8.61 25.00
N ILE A 556 -0.22 -7.38 24.93
CA ILE A 556 -0.80 -6.81 23.72
C ILE A 556 0.27 -6.67 22.64
N VAL A 557 1.44 -6.14 23.01
CA VAL A 557 2.56 -5.97 22.07
C VAL A 557 3.03 -7.33 21.57
N ARG A 558 3.14 -8.33 22.44
CA ARG A 558 3.48 -9.70 22.07
C ARG A 558 2.48 -10.29 21.08
N LEU A 559 1.20 -10.10 21.30
CA LEU A 559 0.14 -10.61 20.46
C LEU A 559 0.14 -9.97 19.08
N MET A 560 0.37 -8.66 19.01
CA MET A 560 0.48 -7.96 17.74
C MET A 560 1.67 -8.44 16.93
N SER A 561 2.81 -8.69 17.56
CA SER A 561 3.98 -9.21 16.86
C SER A 561 3.78 -10.64 16.37
N LEU A 562 3.13 -11.48 17.17
CA LEU A 562 2.74 -12.82 16.77
C LEU A 562 1.78 -12.78 15.59
N TYR A 563 0.80 -11.88 15.62
CA TYR A 563 -0.14 -11.67 14.54
C TYR A 563 0.55 -11.29 13.22
N GLU A 564 1.44 -10.29 13.25
CA GLU A 564 2.16 -9.87 12.06
C GLU A 564 3.00 -11.01 11.47
N ARG A 565 3.69 -11.73 12.32
CA ARG A 565 4.50 -12.90 11.94
C ARG A 565 3.64 -14.00 11.32
N GLU A 566 2.57 -14.38 11.99
CA GLU A 566 1.69 -15.47 11.55
C GLU A 566 0.86 -15.09 10.32
N SER A 567 0.45 -13.82 10.22
CA SER A 567 -0.18 -13.29 9.01
C SER A 567 0.72 -13.42 7.78
N MET A 568 1.97 -13.02 7.92
CA MET A 568 2.94 -13.11 6.83
C MET A 568 3.20 -14.56 6.43
N PHE A 569 3.40 -15.42 7.42
CA PHE A 569 3.64 -16.84 7.20
C PHE A 569 2.43 -17.50 6.52
N SER A 570 1.23 -17.23 7.01
CA SER A 570 -0.01 -17.78 6.52
C SER A 570 -0.27 -17.36 5.08
N TRP A 571 -0.10 -16.10 4.82
CA TRP A 571 -0.26 -15.54 3.49
C TRP A 571 0.72 -16.12 2.46
N ALA A 572 2.02 -16.28 2.85
CA ALA A 572 3.03 -16.84 1.97
C ALA A 572 2.80 -18.32 1.65
N ASN A 573 2.15 -19.04 2.53
CA ASN A 573 2.04 -20.48 2.46
C ASN A 573 0.60 -20.97 2.28
N TYR A 574 -0.34 -20.08 1.96
CA TYR A 574 -1.76 -20.41 1.82
C TYR A 574 -2.33 -21.15 3.04
N ILE A 575 -1.98 -20.67 4.25
CA ILE A 575 -2.45 -21.23 5.51
C ILE A 575 -3.67 -20.45 5.99
N ILE A 576 -4.73 -21.17 6.31
CA ILE A 576 -6.00 -20.61 6.78
C ILE A 576 -5.90 -20.32 8.28
N CYS A 577 -5.76 -19.04 8.65
CA CYS A 577 -5.70 -18.59 10.04
C CYS A 577 -6.90 -17.77 10.50
N ASP A 578 -7.65 -17.21 9.60
CA ASP A 578 -8.77 -16.28 9.82
C ASP A 578 -10.00 -16.91 10.48
N ASN A 579 -10.10 -18.22 10.51
CA ASN A 579 -11.13 -18.94 11.28
C ASN A 579 -10.90 -18.97 12.79
N ASN A 580 -9.74 -18.54 13.23
CA ASN A 580 -9.49 -18.44 14.65
C ASN A 580 -10.12 -17.14 15.18
N SER A 581 -11.05 -17.25 16.14
CA SER A 581 -11.71 -16.10 16.78
C SER A 581 -10.70 -15.10 17.33
N TYR A 582 -9.55 -15.59 17.72
CA TYR A 582 -8.45 -14.80 18.23
C TYR A 582 -7.73 -14.00 17.14
N PHE A 583 -7.42 -14.62 16.02
CA PHE A 583 -6.85 -13.98 14.86
C PHE A 583 -7.80 -12.88 14.31
N LYS A 584 -9.08 -13.21 14.22
CA LYS A 584 -10.14 -12.27 13.86
C LYS A 584 -10.18 -11.06 14.81
N SER A 585 -10.04 -11.30 16.11
CA SER A 585 -9.98 -10.23 17.11
C SER A 585 -8.79 -9.30 16.95
N ILE A 586 -7.64 -9.83 16.58
CA ILE A 586 -6.44 -9.00 16.33
C ILE A 586 -6.60 -8.17 15.07
N CYS A 587 -7.15 -8.74 14.00
CA CYS A 587 -7.50 -8.01 12.79
C CYS A 587 -8.46 -6.85 13.08
N GLU A 588 -9.51 -7.11 13.88
CA GLU A 588 -10.44 -6.07 14.32
C GLU A 588 -9.77 -4.99 15.16
N ASN A 589 -8.87 -5.37 16.07
CA ASN A 589 -8.16 -4.40 16.91
C ASN A 589 -7.21 -3.53 16.09
N ASN A 590 -6.59 -4.08 15.05
CA ASN A 590 -5.79 -3.30 14.10
C ASN A 590 -6.68 -2.29 13.35
N ALA A 591 -7.83 -2.72 12.84
CA ALA A 591 -8.80 -1.84 12.20
C ALA A 591 -9.28 -0.72 13.13
N ILE A 592 -9.56 -1.06 14.40
CA ILE A 592 -9.89 -0.07 15.44
C ILE A 592 -8.73 0.90 15.64
N GLY A 593 -7.49 0.42 15.67
CA GLY A 593 -6.29 1.25 15.81
C GLY A 593 -6.15 2.28 14.68
N ILE A 594 -6.38 1.85 13.44
CA ILE A 594 -6.38 2.73 12.26
C ILE A 594 -7.42 3.85 12.43
N LEU A 595 -8.66 3.51 12.74
CA LEU A 595 -9.74 4.49 12.87
C LEU A 595 -9.57 5.45 14.05
N ASN A 596 -9.03 4.96 15.15
CA ASN A 596 -8.72 5.81 16.31
C ASN A 596 -7.70 6.89 16.04
N SER A 597 -6.73 6.63 15.17
CA SER A 597 -5.73 7.63 14.81
C SER A 597 -6.34 8.83 14.06
N PHE A 598 -7.51 8.66 13.46
CA PHE A 598 -8.31 9.77 12.91
C PHE A 598 -9.07 10.54 13.97
N ALA A 599 -9.67 9.83 14.96
CA ALA A 599 -10.55 10.44 15.97
C ALA A 599 -9.78 11.24 17.03
N THR A 600 -8.54 10.83 17.33
CA THR A 600 -7.74 11.45 18.39
C THR A 600 -6.42 12.00 17.86
N PRO A 601 -6.32 13.30 17.57
CA PRO A 601 -5.14 13.92 16.95
C PRO A 601 -3.82 13.76 17.70
N SER A 602 -3.86 13.39 18.97
CA SER A 602 -2.71 13.24 19.87
C SER A 602 -2.47 11.80 20.34
N ALA A 603 -3.36 10.86 20.01
CA ALA A 603 -3.19 9.47 20.40
C ALA A 603 -2.16 8.79 19.50
N THR A 604 -1.04 8.39 20.07
CA THR A 604 -0.13 7.44 19.42
C THR A 604 -0.85 6.09 19.35
N MET A 605 -0.82 5.46 18.18
CA MET A 605 -1.48 4.17 17.93
C MET A 605 -1.07 3.07 18.92
N PHE A 606 0.08 3.24 19.54
CA PHE A 606 0.62 2.43 20.62
C PHE A 606 1.23 3.36 21.63
N GLY A 607 0.54 3.61 22.72
CA GLY A 607 1.00 4.53 23.76
C GLY A 607 2.49 4.34 24.09
N GLY A 608 3.29 5.36 23.88
CA GLY A 608 4.71 5.35 24.19
C GLY A 608 5.66 4.93 23.07
N LEU A 609 5.15 4.45 21.93
CA LEU A 609 5.96 4.26 20.73
C LEU A 609 6.26 5.62 20.11
N GLY A 610 7.40 6.18 20.44
CA GLY A 610 7.78 7.51 20.08
C GLY A 610 7.42 7.89 18.66
N ARG A 611 6.65 8.96 18.51
CA ARG A 611 6.27 9.63 17.27
C ARG A 611 5.63 8.73 16.20
N CYS A 612 4.50 8.07 16.52
CA CYS A 612 3.59 7.64 15.47
C CYS A 612 3.12 8.87 14.70
N THR A 613 3.35 8.88 13.40
CA THR A 613 2.77 9.91 12.55
C THR A 613 1.26 9.75 12.60
N LYS A 614 0.57 10.84 12.89
CA LYS A 614 -0.87 10.92 12.79
C LYS A 614 -1.28 10.39 11.40
N ILE A 615 -2.16 9.40 11.36
CA ILE A 615 -2.78 9.00 10.10
C ILE A 615 -3.71 10.15 9.70
N THR A 616 -3.40 10.82 8.61
CA THR A 616 -4.19 11.93 8.08
C THR A 616 -5.08 11.53 6.92
N SER A 617 -4.79 10.40 6.29
CA SER A 617 -5.54 9.80 5.18
C SER A 617 -5.41 8.28 5.20
N LEU A 618 -6.42 7.58 4.70
CA LEU A 618 -6.42 6.14 4.54
C LEU A 618 -5.76 5.76 3.23
N ASP A 619 -4.78 4.87 3.29
CA ASP A 619 -4.19 4.23 2.14
C ASP A 619 -4.90 2.92 1.77
N ASN A 620 -4.49 2.31 0.67
CA ASN A 620 -5.03 1.05 0.16
C ASN A 620 -4.96 -0.10 1.20
N ASN A 621 -3.87 -0.25 1.95
CA ASN A 621 -3.74 -1.36 2.92
C ASN A 621 -4.63 -1.17 4.14
N MET A 622 -4.74 0.07 4.61
CA MET A 622 -5.66 0.42 5.68
C MET A 622 -7.10 0.15 5.25
N LEU A 623 -7.46 0.54 4.01
CA LEU A 623 -8.78 0.26 3.44
C LEU A 623 -9.05 -1.25 3.33
N LYS A 624 -8.11 -2.05 2.81
CA LYS A 624 -8.24 -3.52 2.77
C LYS A 624 -8.49 -4.10 4.15
N SER A 625 -7.74 -3.65 5.15
CA SER A 625 -7.93 -4.08 6.54
C SER A 625 -9.33 -3.72 7.05
N LEU A 626 -9.79 -2.50 6.81
CA LEU A 626 -11.12 -2.06 7.24
C LEU A 626 -12.27 -2.76 6.48
N ILE A 627 -12.06 -3.10 5.22
CA ILE A 627 -13.06 -3.75 4.39
C ILE A 627 -13.22 -5.23 4.76
N PHE A 628 -12.11 -5.96 4.89
CA PHE A 628 -12.14 -7.42 5.00
C PHE A 628 -11.98 -7.98 6.42
N SER A 629 -11.45 -7.20 7.37
CA SER A 629 -11.07 -7.73 8.68
C SER A 629 -12.00 -7.37 9.83
N ILE A 630 -13.06 -6.61 9.60
CA ILE A 630 -13.97 -6.17 10.65
C ILE A 630 -15.45 -6.40 10.26
N GLU A 631 -16.26 -6.74 11.24
CA GLU A 631 -17.72 -6.85 11.00
C GLU A 631 -18.36 -5.46 10.86
N THR A 632 -19.30 -5.34 9.92
CA THR A 632 -19.97 -4.05 9.62
C THR A 632 -20.67 -3.44 10.85
N LYS A 633 -21.31 -4.28 11.65
CA LYS A 633 -21.95 -3.86 12.92
C LYS A 633 -20.96 -3.13 13.83
N ARG A 634 -19.74 -3.67 13.88
CA ARG A 634 -18.68 -3.17 14.72
C ARG A 634 -18.04 -1.90 14.14
N LEU A 635 -17.83 -1.88 12.85
CA LEU A 635 -17.34 -0.69 12.13
C LEU A 635 -18.28 0.50 12.36
N LYS A 636 -19.62 0.28 12.25
CA LYS A 636 -20.63 1.29 12.57
C LYS A 636 -20.57 1.75 14.04
N ALA A 637 -20.40 0.82 14.97
CA ALA A 637 -20.27 1.14 16.39
C ALA A 637 -19.03 2.01 16.68
N ILE A 638 -17.91 1.75 15.97
CA ILE A 638 -16.70 2.55 16.09
C ILE A 638 -16.92 3.96 15.55
N PHE A 639 -17.52 4.12 14.36
CA PHE A 639 -17.83 5.43 13.81
C PHE A 639 -18.73 6.25 14.73
N LYS A 640 -19.74 5.62 15.33
CA LYS A 640 -20.62 6.26 16.29
C LYS A 640 -19.89 6.61 17.60
N GLY A 641 -19.12 5.68 18.14
CA GLY A 641 -18.44 5.82 19.42
C GLY A 641 -17.34 6.86 19.42
N TYR A 642 -16.63 7.05 18.30
CA TYR A 642 -15.58 8.06 18.13
C TYR A 642 -16.04 9.30 17.37
N GLU A 643 -17.35 9.43 17.09
CA GLU A 643 -17.93 10.56 16.35
C GLU A 643 -17.21 10.84 15.00
N ILE A 644 -16.79 9.77 14.29
CA ILE A 644 -16.10 9.92 12.99
C ILE A 644 -17.15 10.29 11.93
N ARG A 645 -17.15 11.56 11.54
CA ARG A 645 -18.10 12.11 10.56
C ARG A 645 -17.53 12.16 9.15
N SER A 646 -16.21 12.25 9.02
CA SER A 646 -15.55 12.27 7.72
C SER A 646 -14.20 11.54 7.77
N LEU A 647 -13.87 10.87 6.67
CA LEU A 647 -12.61 10.20 6.43
C LEU A 647 -11.93 10.88 5.24
N LYS A 648 -10.62 11.06 5.32
CA LYS A 648 -9.81 11.44 4.18
C LYS A 648 -9.13 10.21 3.62
N ILE A 649 -9.19 10.04 2.30
CA ILE A 649 -8.58 8.92 1.59
C ILE A 649 -7.51 9.50 0.67
N ASP A 650 -6.34 8.89 0.59
CA ASP A 650 -5.31 9.31 -0.33
C ASP A 650 -5.59 8.85 -1.77
N ASN A 651 -4.78 9.29 -2.73
CA ASN A 651 -4.99 8.95 -4.13
C ASN A 651 -4.95 7.45 -4.38
N ASP A 652 -4.11 6.74 -3.68
CA ASP A 652 -3.92 5.29 -3.83
C ASP A 652 -5.12 4.52 -3.26
N GLY A 653 -5.65 5.01 -2.14
CA GLY A 653 -6.87 4.48 -1.56
C GLY A 653 -8.10 4.75 -2.45
N ILE A 654 -8.17 5.92 -3.09
CA ILE A 654 -9.24 6.24 -4.04
C ILE A 654 -9.16 5.32 -5.27
N GLU A 655 -7.97 5.10 -5.81
CA GLU A 655 -7.77 4.18 -6.93
C GLU A 655 -8.23 2.77 -6.57
N TYR A 656 -7.88 2.29 -5.37
CA TYR A 656 -8.33 0.99 -4.89
C TYR A 656 -9.85 0.91 -4.71
N ILE A 657 -10.50 1.93 -4.15
CA ILE A 657 -11.96 1.98 -4.04
C ILE A 657 -12.59 1.92 -5.44
N ASN A 658 -12.09 2.68 -6.40
CA ASN A 658 -12.61 2.66 -7.77
C ASN A 658 -12.43 1.30 -8.43
N LEU A 659 -11.32 0.59 -8.19
CA LEU A 659 -11.14 -0.79 -8.63
C LEU A 659 -12.18 -1.74 -8.02
N CYS A 660 -12.44 -1.61 -6.72
CA CYS A 660 -13.46 -2.42 -6.04
C CYS A 660 -14.86 -2.13 -6.58
N LEU A 661 -15.21 -0.86 -6.76
CA LEU A 661 -16.51 -0.44 -7.30
C LEU A 661 -16.69 -0.95 -8.73
N SER A 662 -15.66 -0.83 -9.57
CA SER A 662 -15.68 -1.34 -10.94
C SER A 662 -15.88 -2.87 -10.97
N GLY A 663 -15.13 -3.61 -10.14
CA GLY A 663 -15.28 -5.06 -10.04
C GLY A 663 -16.67 -5.48 -9.56
N LEU A 664 -17.27 -4.74 -8.63
CA LEU A 664 -18.62 -4.99 -8.13
C LEU A 664 -19.71 -4.59 -9.15
N ALA A 665 -19.44 -3.55 -9.96
CA ALA A 665 -20.39 -3.07 -10.98
C ALA A 665 -20.48 -4.01 -12.20
N GLU A 666 -19.46 -4.86 -12.45
CA GLU A 666 -19.44 -5.83 -13.55
C GLU A 666 -20.68 -6.71 -13.58
N GLU A 667 -21.16 -7.09 -14.79
CA GLU A 667 -22.35 -7.94 -14.96
C GLU A 667 -22.18 -9.31 -14.31
N GLN A 668 -21.00 -9.90 -14.41
CA GLN A 668 -20.68 -11.16 -13.76
C GLN A 668 -20.52 -10.95 -12.26
N ILE A 669 -21.41 -11.54 -11.49
CA ILE A 669 -21.30 -11.53 -10.02
C ILE A 669 -20.21 -12.52 -9.62
N LEU A 670 -19.29 -12.07 -8.77
CA LEU A 670 -18.37 -12.96 -8.11
C LEU A 670 -19.20 -13.93 -7.22
N ALA A 671 -19.17 -15.21 -7.56
CA ALA A 671 -19.96 -16.21 -6.85
C ALA A 671 -19.28 -16.52 -5.51
N PHE A 672 -19.70 -15.84 -4.46
CA PHE A 672 -19.46 -16.27 -3.11
C PHE A 672 -20.56 -17.25 -2.70
N ARG A 673 -20.19 -18.46 -2.30
CA ARG A 673 -21.18 -19.42 -1.80
C ARG A 673 -21.68 -19.05 -0.41
N GLU A 674 -20.81 -18.55 0.44
CA GLU A 674 -21.16 -17.91 1.70
C GLU A 674 -21.38 -16.41 1.43
N GLU A 675 -22.64 -15.99 1.46
CA GLU A 675 -23.00 -14.62 1.14
C GLU A 675 -22.41 -13.57 2.08
N ASP A 676 -22.15 -13.95 3.33
CA ASP A 676 -21.47 -13.06 4.30
C ASP A 676 -20.03 -12.75 3.90
N CYS A 677 -19.35 -13.64 3.14
CA CYS A 677 -18.02 -13.39 2.60
C CYS A 677 -18.00 -12.23 1.60
N LEU A 678 -19.11 -11.93 0.94
CA LEU A 678 -19.26 -10.79 0.04
C LEU A 678 -19.91 -9.59 0.71
N TYR A 679 -21.06 -9.80 1.37
CA TYR A 679 -21.90 -8.69 1.84
C TYR A 679 -21.27 -7.88 2.97
N ASN A 680 -20.51 -8.49 3.86
CA ASN A 680 -19.86 -7.78 4.94
C ASN A 680 -18.73 -6.85 4.41
N PRO A 681 -17.80 -7.31 3.55
CA PRO A 681 -16.84 -6.44 2.91
C PRO A 681 -17.47 -5.36 2.01
N LEU A 682 -18.51 -5.69 1.26
CA LEU A 682 -19.26 -4.75 0.43
C LEU A 682 -19.86 -3.61 1.27
N ARG A 683 -20.52 -3.94 2.37
CA ARG A 683 -21.08 -2.95 3.28
C ARG A 683 -20.01 -2.08 3.94
N ASN A 684 -18.89 -2.68 4.31
CA ASN A 684 -17.75 -1.93 4.86
C ASN A 684 -17.18 -0.94 3.83
N LEU A 685 -17.01 -1.38 2.58
CA LEU A 685 -16.57 -0.52 1.49
C LEU A 685 -17.50 0.69 1.32
N LEU A 686 -18.82 0.44 1.20
CA LEU A 686 -19.80 1.51 1.04
C LEU A 686 -19.88 2.43 2.27
N LEU A 687 -19.71 1.89 3.48
CA LEU A 687 -19.68 2.67 4.71
C LEU A 687 -18.44 3.57 4.80
N LEU A 688 -17.29 3.11 4.30
CA LEU A 688 -16.08 3.94 4.19
C LEU A 688 -16.26 5.03 3.14
N VAL A 689 -16.85 4.69 2.01
CA VAL A 689 -17.19 5.66 0.95
C VAL A 689 -18.20 6.68 1.46
N SER A 690 -19.24 6.29 2.19
CA SER A 690 -20.25 7.24 2.70
C SER A 690 -19.65 8.28 3.65
N LYS A 691 -18.56 7.95 4.34
CA LYS A 691 -17.83 8.87 5.23
C LYS A 691 -16.75 9.69 4.51
N SER A 692 -16.51 9.45 3.24
CA SER A 692 -15.54 10.23 2.44
C SER A 692 -16.24 11.27 1.58
N LYS A 693 -15.48 12.30 1.16
CA LYS A 693 -15.96 13.37 0.26
C LYS A 693 -14.97 13.56 -0.88
N GLU A 694 -14.48 12.45 -1.43
CA GLU A 694 -13.42 12.47 -2.43
C GLU A 694 -14.01 12.58 -3.84
N GLU A 695 -13.77 13.69 -4.51
CA GLU A 695 -14.33 14.00 -5.85
C GLU A 695 -13.95 12.98 -6.93
N LYS A 696 -12.83 12.28 -6.76
CA LYS A 696 -12.29 11.30 -7.72
C LYS A 696 -12.91 9.91 -7.62
N ILE A 697 -13.85 9.69 -6.70
CA ILE A 697 -14.58 8.41 -6.63
C ILE A 697 -15.52 8.32 -7.83
N ASN A 698 -15.51 7.16 -8.50
CA ASN A 698 -16.37 6.89 -9.65
C ASN A 698 -17.84 6.74 -9.21
N LYS A 699 -18.60 7.80 -9.42
CA LYS A 699 -20.01 7.88 -9.03
C LYS A 699 -20.88 6.90 -9.81
N GLU A 700 -20.63 6.70 -11.09
CA GLU A 700 -21.38 5.78 -11.93
C GLU A 700 -21.31 4.34 -11.39
N ASP A 701 -20.09 3.85 -11.12
CA ASP A 701 -19.90 2.51 -10.56
C ASP A 701 -20.46 2.41 -9.13
N LEU A 702 -20.33 3.46 -8.32
CA LEU A 702 -20.91 3.51 -6.98
C LEU A 702 -22.44 3.29 -7.02
N TYR A 703 -23.15 4.00 -7.89
CA TYR A 703 -24.59 3.85 -8.01
C TYR A 703 -24.99 2.53 -8.65
N LYS A 704 -24.24 2.01 -9.63
CA LYS A 704 -24.44 0.66 -10.15
C LYS A 704 -24.35 -0.40 -9.04
N VAL A 705 -23.40 -0.27 -8.14
CA VAL A 705 -23.22 -1.18 -6.99
C VAL A 705 -24.41 -1.07 -6.03
N LEU A 706 -24.82 0.14 -5.66
CA LEU A 706 -25.98 0.35 -4.79
C LEU A 706 -27.24 -0.29 -5.38
N ILE A 707 -27.53 -0.04 -6.66
CA ILE A 707 -28.70 -0.56 -7.36
C ILE A 707 -28.65 -2.10 -7.47
N LYS A 708 -27.50 -2.63 -7.83
CA LYS A 708 -27.31 -4.06 -8.05
C LYS A 708 -27.49 -4.89 -6.78
N TYR A 709 -26.92 -4.42 -5.67
CA TYR A 709 -26.88 -5.19 -4.41
C TYR A 709 -27.95 -4.81 -3.40
N GLN A 710 -28.76 -3.80 -3.64
CA GLN A 710 -29.94 -3.56 -2.82
C GLN A 710 -30.91 -4.75 -2.94
N SER A 711 -31.17 -5.45 -1.84
CA SER A 711 -31.91 -6.71 -1.79
C SER A 711 -33.36 -6.50 -1.32
N GLN A 712 -34.28 -7.42 -1.69
CA GLN A 712 -35.58 -7.53 -1.09
C GLN A 712 -35.52 -8.15 0.31
N ASN A 713 -34.49 -8.93 0.61
CA ASN A 713 -34.31 -9.53 1.93
C ASN A 713 -33.82 -8.47 2.93
N HIS A 714 -34.63 -8.23 3.96
CA HIS A 714 -34.37 -7.20 4.97
C HIS A 714 -33.00 -7.32 5.63
N SER A 715 -32.54 -8.53 5.90
CA SER A 715 -31.18 -8.74 6.46
C SER A 715 -30.02 -8.34 5.53
N ARG A 716 -30.30 -8.17 4.24
CA ARG A 716 -29.31 -7.83 3.18
C ARG A 716 -29.52 -6.45 2.57
N GLN A 717 -30.52 -5.72 3.01
CA GLN A 717 -30.72 -4.33 2.58
C GLN A 717 -29.60 -3.42 3.08
N PHE A 718 -29.29 -2.40 2.32
CA PHE A 718 -28.40 -1.34 2.81
C PHE A 718 -29.16 -0.46 3.80
N ASP A 719 -28.43 0.00 4.81
CA ASP A 719 -28.97 0.92 5.80
C ASP A 719 -29.35 2.26 5.18
N LYS A 720 -30.49 2.81 5.57
CA LYS A 720 -30.97 4.12 5.09
C LYS A 720 -29.96 5.23 5.28
N ILE A 721 -29.31 5.27 6.46
CA ILE A 721 -28.29 6.28 6.79
C ILE A 721 -27.13 6.20 5.81
N LEU A 722 -26.72 4.99 5.42
CA LEU A 722 -25.67 4.78 4.43
C LEU A 722 -26.04 5.38 3.07
N ILE A 723 -27.26 5.14 2.61
CA ILE A 723 -27.76 5.66 1.32
C ILE A 723 -27.88 7.19 1.39
N GLU A 724 -28.40 7.75 2.47
CA GLU A 724 -28.52 9.20 2.68
C GLU A 724 -27.15 9.89 2.63
N GLU A 725 -26.17 9.37 3.37
CA GLU A 725 -24.81 9.90 3.37
C GLU A 725 -24.15 9.83 2.00
N ILE A 726 -24.38 8.76 1.23
CA ILE A 726 -23.88 8.65 -0.13
C ILE A 726 -24.55 9.68 -1.05
N LEU A 727 -25.87 9.86 -0.96
CA LEU A 727 -26.60 10.86 -1.73
C LEU A 727 -26.12 12.29 -1.41
N GLU A 728 -25.83 12.59 -0.16
CA GLU A 728 -25.32 13.91 0.26
C GLU A 728 -23.89 14.17 -0.25
N ASN A 729 -23.02 13.15 -0.22
CA ASN A 729 -21.61 13.31 -0.56
C ASN A 729 -21.32 13.11 -2.06
N TYR A 730 -22.16 12.36 -2.77
CA TYR A 730 -21.98 11.95 -4.15
C TYR A 730 -23.29 12.06 -4.93
N SER A 731 -23.69 13.26 -5.30
CA SER A 731 -24.94 13.47 -6.08
C SER A 731 -24.96 12.57 -7.32
N PRO A 732 -26.05 11.79 -7.53
CA PRO A 732 -26.23 10.95 -8.71
C PRO A 732 -26.48 11.76 -9.97
N ASP A 733 -26.18 11.16 -11.12
CA ASP A 733 -26.74 11.62 -12.38
C ASP A 733 -28.22 11.19 -12.51
N GLU A 734 -28.91 11.68 -13.52
CA GLU A 734 -30.34 11.41 -13.77
C GLU A 734 -30.64 9.91 -13.87
N ALA A 735 -29.85 9.18 -14.67
CA ALA A 735 -30.06 7.76 -14.93
C ALA A 735 -29.87 6.93 -13.65
N SER A 736 -28.81 7.23 -12.87
CA SER A 736 -28.53 6.60 -11.58
C SER A 736 -29.59 6.92 -10.54
N ALA A 737 -30.05 8.17 -10.48
CA ALA A 737 -31.11 8.60 -9.57
C ALA A 737 -32.42 7.86 -9.86
N LYS A 738 -32.85 7.79 -11.12
CA LYS A 738 -34.04 7.07 -11.57
C LYS A 738 -33.94 5.57 -11.23
N ALA A 739 -32.80 4.96 -11.55
CA ALA A 739 -32.61 3.54 -11.33
C ALA A 739 -32.54 3.18 -9.84
N LEU A 740 -31.92 4.00 -9.01
CA LEU A 740 -31.89 3.81 -7.56
C LEU A 740 -33.29 3.99 -6.95
N LEU A 741 -34.02 5.04 -7.35
CA LEU A 741 -35.38 5.27 -6.93
C LEU A 741 -36.27 4.06 -7.24
N TRP A 742 -36.22 3.58 -8.49
CA TRP A 742 -36.97 2.40 -8.91
C TRP A 742 -36.59 1.16 -8.07
N LYS A 743 -35.27 0.97 -7.82
CA LYS A 743 -34.80 -0.16 -7.01
C LYS A 743 -35.32 -0.10 -5.58
N LEU A 744 -35.31 1.07 -4.94
CA LEU A 744 -35.83 1.26 -3.60
C LEU A 744 -37.35 1.00 -3.57
N LEU A 745 -38.11 1.57 -4.49
CA LEU A 745 -39.55 1.32 -4.60
C LEU A 745 -39.87 -0.16 -4.80
N CYS A 746 -39.04 -0.91 -5.53
CA CYS A 746 -39.24 -2.34 -5.77
C CYS A 746 -38.84 -3.24 -4.61
N THR A 747 -37.85 -2.85 -3.79
CA THR A 747 -37.25 -3.72 -2.76
C THR A 747 -37.74 -3.48 -1.35
N THR A 748 -38.35 -2.34 -1.06
CA THR A 748 -38.83 -2.03 0.28
C THR A 748 -40.06 -2.86 0.64
N SER A 749 -40.02 -3.48 1.81
CA SER A 749 -41.18 -4.09 2.47
C SER A 749 -41.76 -3.18 3.56
N ASP A 750 -41.00 -2.22 4.05
CA ASP A 750 -41.40 -1.23 5.03
C ASP A 750 -40.99 0.17 4.52
N TYR A 751 -42.01 0.94 4.11
CA TYR A 751 -41.84 2.26 3.51
C TYR A 751 -41.21 3.28 4.46
N GLN A 752 -41.42 3.18 5.74
CA GLN A 752 -40.87 4.14 6.71
C GLN A 752 -39.33 4.12 6.76
N GLU A 753 -38.74 2.99 6.41
CA GLU A 753 -37.30 2.84 6.49
C GLU A 753 -36.55 3.69 5.46
N TYR A 754 -37.08 3.85 4.23
CA TYR A 754 -36.39 4.53 3.12
C TYR A 754 -37.08 5.81 2.62
N ALA A 755 -38.17 6.24 3.28
CA ALA A 755 -38.93 7.41 2.87
C ALA A 755 -38.05 8.66 2.62
N GLN A 756 -37.12 8.92 3.51
CA GLN A 756 -36.21 10.07 3.36
C GLN A 756 -35.25 9.92 2.18
N CYS A 757 -34.73 8.71 1.93
CA CYS A 757 -33.88 8.46 0.76
C CYS A 757 -34.66 8.68 -0.54
N ILE A 758 -35.89 8.16 -0.63
CA ILE A 758 -36.80 8.33 -1.77
C ILE A 758 -37.08 9.82 -1.99
N PHE A 759 -37.46 10.54 -0.94
CA PHE A 759 -37.71 11.96 -1.00
C PHE A 759 -36.49 12.75 -1.51
N ASN A 760 -35.30 12.47 -1.00
CA ASN A 760 -34.05 13.12 -1.42
C ASN A 760 -33.77 12.88 -2.91
N ILE A 761 -33.99 11.67 -3.41
CA ILE A 761 -33.79 11.33 -4.82
C ILE A 761 -34.83 12.04 -5.69
N VAL A 762 -36.11 12.01 -5.30
CA VAL A 762 -37.17 12.72 -6.01
C VAL A 762 -36.88 14.22 -6.06
N LYS A 763 -36.43 14.81 -4.97
CA LYS A 763 -36.03 16.22 -4.95
C LYS A 763 -34.92 16.51 -5.95
N ILE A 764 -33.88 15.67 -6.04
CA ILE A 764 -32.79 15.83 -7.02
C ILE A 764 -33.36 15.82 -8.45
N LEU A 765 -34.27 14.89 -8.76
CA LEU A 765 -34.89 14.76 -10.07
C LEU A 765 -35.82 15.96 -10.38
N HIS A 766 -36.60 16.40 -9.41
CA HIS A 766 -37.49 17.57 -9.53
C HIS A 766 -36.68 18.87 -9.74
N ASP A 767 -35.64 19.11 -8.98
CA ASP A 767 -34.76 20.28 -9.08
C ASP A 767 -34.05 20.33 -10.44
N ALA A 768 -33.84 19.17 -11.07
CA ALA A 768 -33.31 19.03 -12.43
C ALA A 768 -34.39 19.20 -13.52
N ASN A 769 -35.67 19.51 -13.16
CA ASN A 769 -36.82 19.62 -14.05
C ASN A 769 -37.09 18.36 -14.91
N ILE A 770 -36.87 17.19 -14.32
CA ILE A 770 -37.06 15.91 -14.98
C ILE A 770 -38.47 15.40 -14.73
N THR A 771 -39.21 15.09 -15.80
CA THR A 771 -40.54 14.47 -15.73
C THR A 771 -40.55 13.19 -16.56
N TYR A 772 -41.24 12.16 -16.05
CA TYR A 772 -41.36 10.87 -16.69
C TYR A 772 -42.81 10.63 -17.15
N ASP A 773 -42.93 10.16 -18.37
CA ASP A 773 -44.22 9.75 -19.00
C ASP A 773 -44.50 8.26 -18.70
N ASP A 774 -43.51 7.44 -18.51
CA ASP A 774 -43.60 6.06 -18.07
C ASP A 774 -42.57 5.77 -16.95
N PHE A 775 -43.05 5.49 -15.77
CA PHE A 775 -42.22 5.12 -14.60
C PHE A 775 -42.37 3.64 -14.23
N GLY A 776 -43.01 2.82 -15.06
CA GLY A 776 -43.30 1.42 -14.72
C GLY A 776 -44.34 1.27 -13.59
N PHE A 777 -45.26 2.21 -13.47
CA PHE A 777 -46.26 2.31 -12.42
C PHE A 777 -47.15 1.05 -12.33
N ASP A 778 -47.47 0.42 -13.46
CA ASP A 778 -48.23 -0.82 -13.51
C ASP A 778 -47.64 -1.96 -12.70
N LYS A 779 -46.29 -2.04 -12.66
CA LYS A 779 -45.57 -3.04 -11.88
C LYS A 779 -45.62 -2.74 -10.39
N LEU A 780 -45.69 -1.44 -10.02
CA LEU A 780 -45.75 -1.00 -8.65
C LEU A 780 -47.19 -1.15 -8.07
N GLN A 781 -48.21 -1.03 -8.87
CA GLN A 781 -49.63 -1.15 -8.45
C GLN A 781 -49.96 -2.48 -7.77
N ASN A 782 -49.21 -3.54 -8.06
CA ASN A 782 -49.46 -4.89 -7.54
C ASN A 782 -48.85 -5.12 -6.13
N LYS A 783 -48.14 -4.15 -5.55
CA LYS A 783 -47.60 -4.27 -4.20
C LYS A 783 -48.61 -3.75 -3.16
N GLU A 784 -48.82 -4.51 -2.09
CA GLU A 784 -49.85 -4.21 -1.07
C GLU A 784 -49.54 -2.94 -0.25
N ASN A 785 -48.28 -2.55 -0.05
CA ASN A 785 -47.89 -1.50 0.89
C ASN A 785 -47.16 -0.31 0.23
N ILE A 786 -47.32 -0.09 -1.06
CA ILE A 786 -46.47 0.87 -1.80
C ILE A 786 -47.15 2.25 -2.01
N VAL A 787 -48.28 2.47 -1.42
CA VAL A 787 -49.11 3.66 -1.71
C VAL A 787 -48.40 4.94 -1.29
N THR A 788 -47.68 4.90 -0.18
CA THR A 788 -46.94 6.06 0.33
C THR A 788 -45.70 6.38 -0.51
N GLU A 789 -44.98 5.36 -0.93
CA GLU A 789 -43.77 5.54 -1.77
C GLU A 789 -44.13 6.03 -3.17
N ILE A 790 -45.24 5.56 -3.73
CA ILE A 790 -45.75 6.06 -5.03
C ILE A 790 -46.12 7.54 -4.92
N SER A 791 -46.62 7.99 -3.78
CA SER A 791 -46.93 9.39 -3.58
C SER A 791 -45.74 10.31 -3.76
N PHE A 792 -44.53 9.84 -3.41
CA PHE A 792 -43.31 10.67 -3.57
C PHE A 792 -42.94 10.95 -5.02
N ILE A 793 -43.25 10.03 -5.96
CA ILE A 793 -42.93 10.24 -7.39
C ILE A 793 -43.89 11.20 -8.09
N TYR A 794 -44.96 11.61 -7.42
CA TYR A 794 -46.00 12.46 -7.97
C TYR A 794 -45.51 13.78 -8.60
N SER A 795 -44.44 14.34 -8.02
CA SER A 795 -43.86 15.59 -8.50
C SER A 795 -42.98 15.48 -9.75
N ILE A 796 -42.56 14.25 -10.11
CA ILE A 796 -41.59 13.98 -11.20
C ILE A 796 -42.22 13.20 -12.37
N VAL A 797 -43.53 13.14 -12.45
CA VAL A 797 -44.29 12.46 -13.52
C VAL A 797 -45.16 13.43 -14.29
N THR A 798 -45.52 13.08 -15.54
CA THR A 798 -46.44 13.88 -16.38
C THR A 798 -47.84 13.96 -15.78
N ASP A 799 -48.61 14.95 -16.23
CA ASP A 799 -49.95 15.18 -15.68
C ASP A 799 -50.93 13.99 -15.91
N GLU A 800 -50.72 13.25 -16.98
CA GLU A 800 -51.51 12.03 -17.26
C GLU A 800 -51.22 10.96 -16.20
N LEU A 801 -49.95 10.59 -16.01
CA LEU A 801 -49.52 9.61 -15.01
C LEU A 801 -49.81 10.09 -13.58
N ARG A 802 -49.72 11.41 -13.36
CA ARG A 802 -50.04 12.06 -12.07
C ARG A 802 -51.48 11.82 -11.67
N ASN A 803 -52.43 11.90 -12.64
CA ASN A 803 -53.84 11.61 -12.38
C ASN A 803 -54.09 10.13 -12.03
N GLU A 804 -53.41 9.19 -12.70
CA GLU A 804 -53.51 7.77 -12.37
C GLU A 804 -52.99 7.48 -10.97
N ILE A 805 -51.82 8.02 -10.61
CA ILE A 805 -51.21 7.89 -9.29
C ILE A 805 -52.10 8.47 -8.22
N ARG A 806 -52.71 9.63 -8.50
CA ARG A 806 -53.67 10.27 -7.58
C ARG A 806 -54.89 9.38 -7.29
N GLU A 807 -55.54 8.90 -8.31
CA GLU A 807 -56.71 8.04 -8.16
C GLU A 807 -56.37 6.73 -7.43
N PHE A 808 -55.29 6.11 -7.82
CA PHE A 808 -54.78 4.92 -7.19
C PHE A 808 -54.47 5.15 -5.69
N SER A 809 -53.71 6.19 -5.35
CA SER A 809 -53.30 6.48 -3.99
C SER A 809 -54.49 6.84 -3.10
N LEU A 810 -55.36 7.74 -3.56
CA LEU A 810 -56.55 8.13 -2.80
C LEU A 810 -57.50 6.94 -2.54
N SER A 811 -57.58 5.96 -3.45
CA SER A 811 -58.41 4.80 -3.28
C SER A 811 -57.85 3.76 -2.31
N ARG A 812 -56.54 3.66 -2.19
CA ARG A 812 -55.86 2.59 -1.46
C ARG A 812 -55.21 2.99 -0.13
N ILE A 813 -54.98 4.30 0.12
CA ILE A 813 -54.44 4.74 1.41
C ILE A 813 -55.34 4.25 2.53
N GLY A 814 -54.76 3.49 3.46
CA GLY A 814 -55.50 2.80 4.50
C GLY A 814 -55.54 3.48 5.86
N ASN A 815 -54.81 4.60 6.06
CA ASN A 815 -54.75 5.36 7.29
C ASN A 815 -54.81 6.88 7.05
N LEU A 816 -55.22 7.60 8.08
CA LEU A 816 -55.42 9.05 8.00
C LEU A 816 -54.13 9.81 7.83
N TYR A 817 -53.05 9.41 8.46
CA TYR A 817 -51.74 10.08 8.36
C TYR A 817 -51.23 10.12 6.93
N ASP A 818 -51.18 8.97 6.27
CA ASP A 818 -50.68 8.87 4.88
C ASP A 818 -51.60 9.64 3.92
N PHE A 819 -52.90 9.62 4.19
CA PHE A 819 -53.84 10.38 3.38
C PHE A 819 -53.64 11.89 3.44
N ILE A 820 -53.51 12.42 4.65
CA ILE A 820 -53.24 13.85 4.88
C ILE A 820 -51.88 14.25 4.33
N TYR A 821 -50.91 13.42 4.55
CA TYR A 821 -49.55 13.65 4.03
C TYR A 821 -49.57 13.71 2.50
N PHE A 822 -50.26 12.76 1.85
CA PHE A 822 -50.33 12.71 0.40
C PHE A 822 -51.04 13.93 -0.23
N ILE A 823 -52.23 14.34 0.29
CA ILE A 823 -52.93 15.50 -0.23
C ILE A 823 -52.17 16.80 0.01
N LYS A 824 -51.54 16.97 1.16
CA LYS A 824 -50.80 18.17 1.51
C LYS A 824 -49.48 18.29 0.75
N HIS A 825 -48.73 17.22 0.70
CA HIS A 825 -47.40 17.19 0.07
C HIS A 825 -47.47 17.41 -1.44
N ASN A 826 -48.56 16.96 -2.08
CA ASN A 826 -48.80 17.08 -3.52
C ASN A 826 -49.81 18.17 -3.88
N GLU A 827 -50.18 19.02 -2.95
CA GLU A 827 -51.10 20.16 -3.13
C GLU A 827 -52.43 19.73 -3.82
N ILE A 828 -53.01 18.59 -3.38
CA ILE A 828 -54.23 18.02 -3.99
C ILE A 828 -55.44 18.67 -3.33
N GLU A 829 -56.10 19.59 -4.03
CA GLU A 829 -57.28 20.27 -3.54
C GLU A 829 -58.57 19.44 -3.75
N ASN A 830 -58.67 18.70 -4.83
CA ASN A 830 -59.84 17.95 -5.23
C ASN A 830 -59.68 16.44 -4.91
N PHE A 831 -60.32 15.97 -3.89
CA PHE A 831 -60.39 14.57 -3.50
C PHE A 831 -61.71 14.20 -2.87
N PRO A 832 -62.09 12.89 -2.77
CA PRO A 832 -63.34 12.47 -2.14
C PRO A 832 -63.32 12.71 -0.63
N VAL A 833 -64.11 13.67 -0.14
CA VAL A 833 -64.18 14.01 1.31
C VAL A 833 -64.67 12.83 2.12
N GLU A 834 -65.57 12.02 1.57
CA GLU A 834 -66.06 10.78 2.25
C GLU A 834 -64.90 9.83 2.60
N ARG A 835 -63.82 9.82 1.80
CA ARG A 835 -62.65 9.00 2.11
C ARG A 835 -61.91 9.52 3.33
N PHE A 836 -61.74 10.83 3.44
CA PHE A 836 -61.18 11.46 4.62
C PHE A 836 -62.02 11.16 5.86
N GLU A 837 -63.33 11.29 5.78
CA GLU A 837 -64.25 10.98 6.90
C GLU A 837 -64.11 9.54 7.38
N VAL A 838 -64.09 8.56 6.48
CA VAL A 838 -63.94 7.15 6.80
C VAL A 838 -62.62 6.87 7.50
N LEU A 839 -61.51 7.50 7.03
CA LEU A 839 -60.18 7.32 7.65
C LEU A 839 -60.09 8.02 9.02
N LEU A 840 -60.70 9.21 9.12
CA LEU A 840 -60.75 9.93 10.40
C LEU A 840 -61.53 9.14 11.45
N GLU A 841 -62.67 8.61 11.13
CA GLU A 841 -63.50 7.82 12.06
C GLU A 841 -62.81 6.50 12.43
N LYS A 842 -62.13 5.87 11.46
CA LYS A 842 -61.35 4.66 11.70
C LYS A 842 -60.20 4.87 12.69
N ASP A 843 -59.45 5.94 12.52
CA ASP A 843 -58.21 6.16 13.24
C ASP A 843 -58.38 7.10 14.44
N LYS A 844 -59.58 7.62 14.69
CA LYS A 844 -59.91 8.65 15.70
C LYS A 844 -59.42 8.32 17.11
N ASN A 845 -59.41 7.06 17.50
CA ASN A 845 -59.01 6.63 18.86
C ASN A 845 -57.50 6.38 19.01
N GLU A 846 -56.75 6.32 17.91
CA GLU A 846 -55.31 5.97 17.90
C GLU A 846 -54.47 7.02 17.15
N LEU A 847 -54.92 8.28 17.08
CA LEU A 847 -54.22 9.33 16.38
C LEU A 847 -52.88 9.65 17.03
N ARG A 848 -51.79 9.57 16.24
CA ARG A 848 -50.45 9.91 16.69
C ARG A 848 -50.23 11.41 16.64
N ASP A 849 -49.27 11.90 17.47
CA ASP A 849 -48.94 13.33 17.54
C ASP A 849 -48.58 13.91 16.18
N GLU A 850 -47.85 13.14 15.31
CA GLU A 850 -47.49 13.57 13.95
C GLU A 850 -48.76 13.77 13.05
N THR A 851 -49.79 12.93 13.19
CA THR A 851 -51.05 13.07 12.44
C THR A 851 -51.78 14.32 12.89
N LEU A 852 -51.82 14.59 14.19
CA LEU A 852 -52.46 15.77 14.75
C LEU A 852 -51.74 17.06 14.34
N PHE A 853 -50.41 17.02 14.21
CA PHE A 853 -49.65 18.14 13.69
C PHE A 853 -49.98 18.45 12.24
N LEU A 854 -50.05 17.43 11.38
CA LEU A 854 -50.44 17.59 10.00
C LEU A 854 -51.89 18.10 9.86
N LEU A 855 -52.82 17.63 10.66
CA LEU A 855 -54.19 18.18 10.69
C LEU A 855 -54.20 19.66 11.05
N ALA A 856 -53.41 20.07 12.03
CA ALA A 856 -53.29 21.49 12.40
C ALA A 856 -52.72 22.33 11.25
N GLU A 857 -51.76 21.78 10.50
CA GLU A 857 -51.20 22.47 9.34
C GLU A 857 -52.23 22.59 8.19
N ILE A 858 -53.05 21.57 7.93
CA ILE A 858 -54.17 21.64 6.98
C ILE A 858 -55.18 22.68 7.41
N ARG A 859 -55.51 22.77 8.69
CA ARG A 859 -56.44 23.76 9.24
C ARG A 859 -55.99 25.22 9.01
N LYS A 860 -54.70 25.43 8.83
CA LYS A 860 -54.10 26.76 8.55
C LYS A 860 -54.04 27.09 7.05
N ASP A 861 -54.30 26.12 6.19
CA ASP A 861 -54.19 26.23 4.73
C ASP A 861 -55.54 26.42 4.07
N SER A 862 -55.79 27.58 3.43
CA SER A 862 -57.08 27.92 2.83
C SER A 862 -57.55 26.99 1.70
N HIS A 863 -56.63 26.21 1.11
CA HIS A 863 -56.98 25.23 0.09
C HIS A 863 -57.86 24.07 0.61
N TYR A 864 -57.85 23.86 1.93
CA TYR A 864 -58.57 22.76 2.59
C TYR A 864 -59.71 23.21 3.51
N GLU A 865 -60.33 24.38 3.20
CA GLU A 865 -61.43 24.93 4.02
C GLU A 865 -62.58 23.93 4.26
N HIS A 866 -62.84 23.06 3.29
CA HIS A 866 -63.84 22.03 3.39
C HIS A 866 -63.58 20.95 4.47
N LEU A 867 -62.37 20.85 5.02
CA LEU A 867 -62.01 19.95 6.11
C LEU A 867 -62.05 20.62 7.49
N TYR A 868 -62.20 21.93 7.54
CA TYR A 868 -62.05 22.70 8.78
C TYR A 868 -63.01 22.29 9.87
N SER A 869 -64.29 22.01 9.51
CA SER A 869 -65.28 21.60 10.46
C SER A 869 -64.94 20.30 11.19
N TYR A 870 -64.38 19.34 10.48
CA TYR A 870 -63.96 18.04 11.04
C TYR A 870 -62.78 18.18 11.97
N ILE A 871 -61.79 19.03 11.61
CA ILE A 871 -60.61 19.29 12.40
C ILE A 871 -60.97 20.06 13.68
N ASP A 872 -61.82 21.07 13.55
CA ASP A 872 -62.29 21.89 14.71
C ASP A 872 -63.12 21.06 15.69
N GLU A 873 -63.84 20.06 15.19
CA GLU A 873 -64.59 19.13 16.04
C GLU A 873 -63.66 18.19 16.81
N LEU A 874 -62.69 17.62 16.12
CA LEU A 874 -61.67 16.77 16.73
C LEU A 874 -60.84 17.53 17.75
N ALA A 875 -60.51 18.79 17.52
CA ALA A 875 -59.77 19.63 18.45
C ALA A 875 -60.49 19.87 19.79
N LYS A 876 -61.82 19.81 19.84
CA LYS A 876 -62.55 19.95 21.10
C LYS A 876 -62.26 18.83 22.10
N GLU A 877 -61.90 17.65 21.57
CA GLU A 877 -61.66 16.45 22.35
C GLU A 877 -60.17 16.08 22.50
N ASN A 878 -59.26 16.79 21.78
CA ASN A 878 -57.84 16.44 21.71
C ASN A 878 -56.94 17.63 22.09
N ASP A 879 -56.32 17.52 23.26
CA ASP A 879 -55.43 18.55 23.83
C ASP A 879 -54.15 18.79 22.97
N CYS A 880 -53.61 17.77 22.33
CA CYS A 880 -52.47 17.89 21.44
C CYS A 880 -52.80 18.70 20.18
N LEU A 881 -53.91 18.37 19.52
CA LEU A 881 -54.39 19.12 18.34
C LEU A 881 -54.71 20.59 18.70
N GLN A 882 -55.34 20.81 19.86
CA GLN A 882 -55.60 22.15 20.37
C GLN A 882 -54.34 22.96 20.54
N PHE A 883 -53.31 22.36 21.06
CA PHE A 883 -52.03 22.99 21.21
C PHE A 883 -51.40 23.35 19.84
N TYR A 884 -51.39 22.41 18.87
CA TYR A 884 -50.84 22.69 17.53
C TYR A 884 -51.61 23.78 16.76
N LEU A 885 -52.92 23.91 16.95
CA LEU A 885 -53.72 24.99 16.37
C LEU A 885 -53.43 26.35 16.99
N SER A 886 -53.17 26.42 18.28
CA SER A 886 -52.94 27.67 19.00
C SER A 886 -51.83 27.54 20.03
N PRO A 887 -50.55 27.40 19.57
CA PRO A 887 -49.45 27.05 20.49
C PRO A 887 -49.07 28.17 21.47
N PHE A 888 -49.36 29.43 21.10
CA PHE A 888 -49.03 30.59 21.93
C PHE A 888 -50.11 30.93 22.96
N ASP A 889 -51.33 30.56 22.70
CA ASP A 889 -52.53 30.87 23.51
C ASP A 889 -53.15 29.62 24.15
N TYR A 890 -52.38 28.49 24.21
CA TYR A 890 -52.87 27.23 24.73
C TYR A 890 -53.17 27.33 26.23
N PRO A 891 -54.36 26.97 26.66
CA PRO A 891 -54.78 27.26 28.04
C PRO A 891 -54.17 26.37 29.13
N LYS A 892 -53.52 25.25 28.74
CA LYS A 892 -52.98 24.26 29.66
C LYS A 892 -51.46 24.01 29.43
N PRO A 893 -50.56 25.02 29.52
CA PRO A 893 -49.15 24.88 29.10
C PRO A 893 -48.39 23.84 29.92
N GLN A 894 -48.85 23.47 31.13
CA GLN A 894 -48.24 22.41 31.96
C GLN A 894 -48.48 21.00 31.44
N MET A 895 -49.44 20.80 30.50
CA MET A 895 -49.73 19.49 29.90
C MET A 895 -48.97 19.27 28.62
N VAL A 896 -48.24 20.26 28.10
CA VAL A 896 -47.53 20.20 26.84
C VAL A 896 -46.31 19.29 26.98
N LYS A 897 -46.24 18.26 26.14
CA LYS A 897 -45.08 17.36 26.06
C LYS A 897 -43.94 18.03 25.28
N ILE A 898 -42.69 17.59 25.53
CA ILE A 898 -41.53 18.11 24.82
C ILE A 898 -41.60 17.81 23.33
N ASP A 899 -42.10 16.64 22.93
CA ASP A 899 -42.23 16.21 21.54
C ASP A 899 -43.10 17.18 20.75
N TRP A 900 -44.23 17.64 21.33
CA TRP A 900 -45.12 18.64 20.71
C TRP A 900 -44.43 20.00 20.46
N LEU A 901 -43.48 20.38 21.32
CA LEU A 901 -42.72 21.61 21.18
C LEU A 901 -41.66 21.47 20.08
N LEU A 902 -41.12 20.26 19.90
CA LEU A 902 -40.07 19.95 18.94
C LEU A 902 -40.57 19.74 17.50
N ASP A 903 -41.84 19.54 17.29
CA ASP A 903 -42.47 19.40 15.96
C ASP A 903 -42.48 20.71 15.17
N PHE A 904 -42.42 21.85 15.84
CA PHE A 904 -42.41 23.14 15.17
C PHE A 904 -41.01 23.49 14.58
N ASN A 905 -40.98 24.40 13.62
CA ASN A 905 -39.73 24.93 13.04
C ASN A 905 -38.98 25.81 14.06
N ASP A 906 -37.70 26.10 13.73
CA ASP A 906 -36.79 26.88 14.60
C ASP A 906 -37.33 28.24 15.02
N GLU A 907 -38.03 28.93 14.13
CA GLU A 907 -38.58 30.26 14.41
C GLU A 907 -39.71 30.18 15.46
N ILE A 908 -40.62 29.24 15.28
CA ILE A 908 -41.75 29.04 16.22
C ILE A 908 -41.20 28.54 17.55
N ARG A 909 -40.27 27.55 17.54
CA ARG A 909 -39.61 27.06 18.76
C ARG A 909 -38.96 28.18 19.56
N THR A 910 -38.23 29.06 18.91
CA THR A 910 -37.61 30.21 19.59
C THR A 910 -38.60 31.12 20.27
N LYS A 911 -39.82 31.24 19.71
CA LYS A 911 -40.89 32.01 20.34
C LYS A 911 -41.56 31.23 21.47
N LEU A 912 -41.82 29.92 21.28
CA LEU A 912 -42.40 29.06 22.28
C LEU A 912 -41.55 28.94 23.56
N PHE A 913 -40.23 28.77 23.40
CA PHE A 913 -39.33 28.64 24.53
C PHE A 913 -39.04 29.97 25.26
N LYS A 914 -39.73 31.08 24.91
CA LYS A 914 -39.82 32.27 25.75
C LYS A 914 -40.77 32.06 26.95
N ASN A 915 -41.68 31.06 26.84
CA ASN A 915 -42.53 30.67 27.93
C ASN A 915 -41.77 29.84 28.97
N ASP A 916 -41.75 30.27 30.22
CA ASP A 916 -40.96 29.64 31.32
C ASP A 916 -41.28 28.17 31.52
N ILE A 917 -42.59 27.80 31.39
CA ILE A 917 -43.03 26.41 31.52
C ILE A 917 -42.45 25.52 30.42
N TYR A 918 -42.45 25.95 29.18
CA TYR A 918 -41.90 25.21 28.05
C TYR A 918 -40.37 25.14 28.15
N LYS A 919 -39.76 26.20 28.62
CA LYS A 919 -38.34 26.27 28.87
C LYS A 919 -37.89 25.28 29.95
N ASP A 920 -38.66 25.16 31.06
CA ASP A 920 -38.39 24.18 32.11
C ASP A 920 -38.65 22.73 31.68
N THR A 921 -39.59 22.52 30.78
CA THR A 921 -39.81 21.20 30.14
C THR A 921 -38.60 20.82 29.30
N LEU A 922 -38.07 21.76 28.51
CA LEU A 922 -36.84 21.53 27.73
C LEU A 922 -35.60 21.29 28.62
N LYS A 923 -35.43 22.02 29.68
CA LYS A 923 -34.31 21.81 30.63
C LYS A 923 -34.34 20.41 31.24
N ARG A 924 -35.52 19.95 31.69
CA ARG A 924 -35.70 18.58 32.22
C ARG A 924 -35.34 17.54 31.18
N PHE A 925 -35.84 17.69 29.98
CA PHE A 925 -35.53 16.77 28.89
C PHE A 925 -34.03 16.71 28.54
N ILE A 926 -33.31 17.84 28.55
CA ILE A 926 -31.87 17.87 28.32
C ILE A 926 -31.09 17.21 29.47
N LEU A 927 -31.56 17.34 30.72
CA LEU A 927 -30.93 16.74 31.88
C LEU A 927 -31.17 15.25 32.02
N ASP A 928 -32.41 14.81 31.81
CA ASP A 928 -32.86 13.43 32.08
C ASP A 928 -32.87 12.55 30.84
N GLY A 929 -32.80 13.12 29.66
CA GLY A 929 -32.97 12.41 28.39
C GLY A 929 -31.74 11.65 27.92
N ASN A 930 -31.95 10.46 27.42
CA ASN A 930 -30.98 9.68 26.64
C ASN A 930 -30.77 10.26 25.25
N ILE A 931 -30.38 11.55 25.18
CA ILE A 931 -30.17 12.27 23.93
C ILE A 931 -28.67 12.36 23.60
N SER A 932 -28.35 12.39 22.31
CA SER A 932 -26.97 12.52 21.84
C SER A 932 -26.33 13.84 22.31
N LYS A 933 -24.97 13.88 22.42
CA LYS A 933 -24.28 15.13 22.74
C LYS A 933 -24.52 16.24 21.72
N SER A 934 -24.70 15.88 20.45
CA SER A 934 -25.01 16.82 19.36
C SER A 934 -26.39 17.46 19.55
N ASP A 935 -27.39 16.63 19.85
CA ASP A 935 -28.75 17.11 20.07
C ASP A 935 -28.84 17.97 21.34
N LYS A 936 -28.16 17.57 22.41
CA LYS A 936 -28.05 18.41 23.62
C LYS A 936 -27.50 19.79 23.28
N LYS A 937 -26.39 19.84 22.51
CA LYS A 937 -25.77 21.10 22.10
C LYS A 937 -26.69 21.94 21.22
N TYR A 938 -27.43 21.26 20.31
CA TYR A 938 -28.41 21.94 19.45
C TYR A 938 -29.58 22.52 20.25
N LEU A 939 -30.14 21.76 21.17
CA LEU A 939 -31.29 22.17 21.98
C LEU A 939 -30.94 23.26 23.01
N MET A 940 -29.69 23.29 23.48
CA MET A 940 -29.20 24.33 24.41
C MET A 940 -29.31 25.75 23.83
N LYS A 941 -29.41 25.92 22.51
CA LYS A 941 -29.59 27.26 21.90
C LYS A 941 -30.93 27.94 22.29
N TYR A 942 -31.94 27.14 22.72
CA TYR A 942 -33.26 27.65 23.13
C TYR A 942 -33.37 27.96 24.62
N LEU A 943 -32.36 27.60 25.45
CA LEU A 943 -32.29 27.89 26.86
C LEU A 943 -31.68 29.26 27.15
#